data_81c14201a4a9d59fac5dccf7a7ca264a
#
_entry.id   81c14201a4a9d59fac5dccf7a7ca264a
#
_cell.length_a   1.000
_cell.length_b   1.000
_cell.length_c   1.000
_cell.angle_alpha   90.00
_cell.angle_beta   90.00
_cell.angle_gamma   90.00
#
_symmetry.space_group_name_H-M   'P 1'
#
loop_
_entity.id
_entity.type
_entity.pdbx_description
1 polymer ?
#
loop_
_entity_poly.entity_id
_entity_poly.type
_entity_poly.pdbx_seq_one_letter_code
_entity_poly.pdbx_strand_id
1 'polypeptide(L)'
;MTICASGLSAQSTSATSANSRVAIVIGNQDYTSVGDLTNARKDAEDIADMLRDFDFQVFDGYDLTKREFEELIRTAVLNIPDSADVLFYYAGHGIQIGRRNYLLPVDAKFESVYDVPLATMTLDRVIDTLSARSAAHVAILDSCRDNPFQDLRLAADLDANLFETREGFDVFKTPLNSLIAYSTSPGAVASDGEIGHNSPYTAAVLETAQSSPFENIQQLFPVIRERVHTKTSGQQIPWESSTLVRPFYLAQQKVEVEPEALQDGAPQSLSLSYQFDKSVPLSQSLSQALGRDIVDVRVTETPDRGAVSASDTSLTYTPEITDTRAVDLPKTDFADTFAVEVVTADQTRQTVEVSLELGMNACDLEAGDALDLNGVGVFRLPNELDITNGLAACSQAVEDYPGNARFQYQLGRLQQAAGNVPSAFESFTSAVDGGHIRAKYALATLLETKRIDRAVTKTPFDPEKARALLEEATAEQDPYAMHRLGQQLLRNGETTEEKRRGFELLERSVELGHTYSMNELGLYFLLESSDHYIPERGLRYLRASELRQDIYGYDNLAYVSLNGLGGNPVDFDKAEAYFLAAAQGGHPTAPASIARMILRDQLKGRPRTEALAWYDTSLERGDAWGGANGAYIILDGQVPGKGPADAALRAAKAALLPNEEPAAQAQSQLDSLSRGDLDRALQLALNELGEDVTVDGQVGPATLTALENISAKFGVPVPYAAASDPKARLLLAARVYWAQNPVRFDLF
;
A
#
# COMPACT_ATOMS: atom_id res chain seq x y z
N MET A 1 24.47 54.96 -51.42
CA MET A 1 25.08 54.49 -50.14
C MET A 1 24.47 53.15 -49.81
N THR A 2 25.17 52.10 -50.21
CA THR A 2 24.74 50.72 -50.12
C THR A 2 25.32 50.12 -48.82
N ILE A 3 24.49 49.61 -47.93
CA ILE A 3 24.93 48.91 -46.71
C ILE A 3 24.67 47.43 -46.94
N CYS A 4 25.78 46.67 -47.04
CA CYS A 4 25.76 45.21 -47.03
C CYS A 4 25.43 44.71 -45.64
N ALA A 5 24.40 43.90 -45.49
CA ALA A 5 24.12 43.08 -44.30
C ALA A 5 24.72 41.69 -44.54
N SER A 6 25.77 41.40 -43.77
CA SER A 6 26.37 40.06 -43.70
C SER A 6 25.49 39.13 -42.86
N GLY A 7 24.94 38.12 -43.50
CA GLY A 7 24.23 37.04 -42.82
C GLY A 7 25.21 36.14 -42.03
N LEU A 8 25.07 36.08 -40.73
CA LEU A 8 25.62 34.98 -39.91
C LEU A 8 24.70 33.76 -40.09
N SER A 9 25.20 32.74 -40.74
CA SER A 9 24.63 31.40 -40.70
C SER A 9 24.90 30.83 -39.31
N ALA A 10 23.87 30.73 -38.49
CA ALA A 10 23.93 29.86 -37.33
C ALA A 10 23.86 28.40 -37.82
N GLN A 11 24.97 27.71 -37.76
CA GLN A 11 24.97 26.26 -37.84
C GLN A 11 24.33 25.71 -36.56
N SER A 12 23.11 25.26 -36.64
CA SER A 12 22.51 24.40 -35.64
C SER A 12 23.18 23.03 -35.73
N THR A 13 24.10 22.76 -34.85
CA THR A 13 24.54 21.41 -34.57
C THR A 13 23.39 20.71 -33.84
N SER A 14 22.59 19.94 -34.56
CA SER A 14 21.69 18.95 -33.95
C SER A 14 22.55 17.86 -33.32
N ALA A 15 22.86 18.01 -32.03
CA ALA A 15 23.37 16.93 -31.24
C ALA A 15 22.20 15.97 -31.00
N THR A 16 22.27 14.78 -31.57
CA THR A 16 21.51 13.62 -31.11
C THR A 16 21.67 13.51 -29.60
N SER A 17 20.62 13.75 -28.86
CA SER A 17 20.66 13.58 -27.38
C SER A 17 20.73 12.09 -27.08
N ALA A 18 21.93 11.53 -27.08
CA ALA A 18 22.20 10.32 -26.32
C ALA A 18 21.74 10.60 -24.87
N ASN A 19 20.98 9.71 -24.24
CA ASN A 19 20.62 9.85 -22.84
C ASN A 19 21.90 10.17 -22.05
N SER A 20 21.90 11.28 -21.34
CA SER A 20 23.03 11.65 -20.51
C SER A 20 23.23 10.57 -19.46
N ARG A 21 24.47 10.12 -19.29
CA ARG A 21 24.82 9.06 -18.34
C ARG A 21 25.73 9.63 -17.28
N VAL A 22 25.33 9.44 -16.02
CA VAL A 22 26.05 9.95 -14.87
C VAL A 22 26.41 8.80 -13.95
N ALA A 23 27.64 8.79 -13.45
CA ALA A 23 28.04 7.82 -12.45
C ALA A 23 28.56 8.51 -11.19
N ILE A 24 28.26 7.94 -10.04
CA ILE A 24 28.78 8.33 -8.74
C ILE A 24 29.52 7.12 -8.19
N VAL A 25 30.82 7.27 -7.94
CA VAL A 25 31.69 6.17 -7.55
C VAL A 25 32.42 6.52 -6.26
N ILE A 26 32.25 5.68 -5.23
CA ILE A 26 32.83 5.91 -3.91
C ILE A 26 33.60 4.69 -3.45
N GLY A 27 34.85 4.90 -3.01
CA GLY A 27 35.70 3.88 -2.42
C GLY A 27 36.25 4.33 -1.08
N ASN A 28 35.78 3.73 0.02
CA ASN A 28 36.24 4.02 1.37
C ASN A 28 37.05 2.84 1.90
N GLN A 29 38.33 3.08 2.17
CA GLN A 29 39.31 2.07 2.57
C GLN A 29 39.91 2.37 3.95
N ASP A 30 40.40 3.61 4.17
CA ASP A 30 41.20 3.98 5.33
C ASP A 30 40.32 4.55 6.45
N TYR A 31 39.83 3.71 7.36
CA TYR A 31 38.85 4.03 8.38
C TYR A 31 39.56 4.45 9.70
N THR A 32 38.98 5.44 10.39
CA THR A 32 39.57 5.96 11.66
C THR A 32 39.18 5.15 12.90
N SER A 33 38.10 4.36 12.87
CA SER A 33 37.51 3.74 14.06
C SER A 33 37.15 2.25 13.87
N VAL A 34 37.27 1.75 12.65
CA VAL A 34 37.08 0.35 12.29
C VAL A 34 38.29 -0.14 11.50
N GLY A 35 38.40 -1.43 11.25
CA GLY A 35 39.52 -1.97 10.47
C GLY A 35 39.51 -1.42 9.03
N ASP A 36 40.71 -1.13 8.52
CA ASP A 36 40.89 -0.72 7.12
C ASP A 36 40.55 -1.87 6.18
N LEU A 37 40.01 -1.53 5.00
CA LEU A 37 39.83 -2.46 3.90
C LEU A 37 41.08 -2.50 3.02
N THR A 38 41.21 -3.55 2.22
CA THR A 38 42.44 -3.76 1.47
C THR A 38 42.37 -3.16 0.08
N ASN A 39 41.21 -3.24 -0.59
CA ASN A 39 41.08 -2.98 -2.01
C ASN A 39 39.94 -2.03 -2.40
N ALA A 40 39.12 -1.55 -1.47
CA ALA A 40 37.93 -0.75 -1.75
C ALA A 40 38.20 0.50 -2.57
N ARG A 41 39.32 1.17 -2.32
CA ARG A 41 39.74 2.32 -3.11
C ARG A 41 40.09 1.95 -4.54
N LYS A 42 40.89 0.89 -4.71
CA LYS A 42 41.27 0.39 -6.04
C LYS A 42 40.06 -0.04 -6.85
N ASP A 43 39.12 -0.75 -6.23
CA ASP A 43 37.88 -1.19 -6.86
C ASP A 43 37.09 0.00 -7.43
N ALA A 44 36.97 1.07 -6.63
CA ALA A 44 36.28 2.27 -7.06
C ALA A 44 37.05 3.04 -8.16
N GLU A 45 38.38 3.12 -8.08
CA GLU A 45 39.22 3.74 -9.12
C GLU A 45 39.04 3.01 -10.47
N ASP A 46 39.14 1.68 -10.48
CA ASP A 46 39.02 0.87 -11.72
C ASP A 46 37.59 0.93 -12.32
N ILE A 47 36.55 0.96 -11.48
CA ILE A 47 35.15 1.15 -11.92
C ILE A 47 34.97 2.56 -12.50
N ALA A 48 35.50 3.60 -11.85
CA ALA A 48 35.40 4.97 -12.34
C ALA A 48 36.06 5.13 -13.72
N ASP A 49 37.22 4.52 -13.91
CA ASP A 49 37.93 4.58 -15.19
C ASP A 49 37.15 3.81 -16.29
N MET A 50 36.66 2.62 -16.01
CA MET A 50 35.79 1.89 -16.94
C MET A 50 34.55 2.68 -17.34
N LEU A 51 33.88 3.33 -16.39
CA LEU A 51 32.68 4.13 -16.67
C LEU A 51 33.00 5.39 -17.49
N ARG A 52 34.18 6.00 -17.30
CA ARG A 52 34.66 7.08 -18.18
C ARG A 52 34.90 6.60 -19.60
N ASP A 53 35.48 5.41 -19.75
CA ASP A 53 35.71 4.77 -21.06
C ASP A 53 34.36 4.45 -21.76
N PHE A 54 33.30 4.27 -20.99
CA PHE A 54 31.95 4.06 -21.48
C PHE A 54 31.14 5.36 -21.63
N ASP A 55 31.79 6.54 -21.68
CA ASP A 55 31.19 7.86 -21.84
C ASP A 55 30.23 8.28 -20.71
N PHE A 56 30.39 7.81 -19.46
CA PHE A 56 29.70 8.38 -18.30
C PHE A 56 30.37 9.66 -17.82
N GLN A 57 29.56 10.62 -17.39
CA GLN A 57 30.03 11.71 -16.54
C GLN A 57 30.22 11.16 -15.12
N VAL A 58 31.47 10.99 -14.67
CA VAL A 58 31.79 10.35 -13.40
C VAL A 58 32.09 11.38 -12.32
N PHE A 59 31.43 11.25 -11.17
CA PHE A 59 31.71 11.94 -9.91
C PHE A 59 32.28 10.89 -8.94
N ASP A 60 33.54 10.92 -8.68
CA ASP A 60 34.21 9.95 -7.82
C ASP A 60 34.82 10.59 -6.58
N GLY A 61 34.92 9.78 -5.52
CA GLY A 61 35.54 10.18 -4.27
C GLY A 61 36.05 8.99 -3.46
N TYR A 62 37.14 9.18 -2.75
CA TYR A 62 37.86 8.16 -2.04
C TYR A 62 38.15 8.58 -0.61
N ASP A 63 37.98 7.62 0.33
CA ASP A 63 38.22 7.86 1.77
C ASP A 63 37.46 9.07 2.31
N LEU A 64 36.16 9.13 1.96
CA LEU A 64 35.31 10.28 2.26
C LEU A 64 34.84 10.28 3.72
N THR A 65 35.03 11.41 4.39
CA THR A 65 34.30 11.74 5.61
C THR A 65 32.83 11.90 5.32
N LYS A 66 31.97 11.82 6.34
CA LYS A 66 30.51 11.98 6.16
C LYS A 66 30.14 13.26 5.41
N ARG A 67 30.80 14.37 5.75
CA ARG A 67 30.55 15.65 5.11
C ARG A 67 30.91 15.63 3.62
N GLU A 68 32.08 15.06 3.29
CA GLU A 68 32.54 14.95 1.90
C GLU A 68 31.65 14.00 1.09
N PHE A 69 31.20 12.92 1.68
CA PHE A 69 30.25 11.99 1.07
C PHE A 69 28.93 12.74 0.72
N GLU A 70 28.33 13.45 1.69
CA GLU A 70 27.13 14.26 1.46
C GLU A 70 27.33 15.35 0.39
N GLU A 71 28.53 15.95 0.34
CA GLU A 71 28.88 16.99 -0.62
C GLU A 71 29.04 16.41 -2.04
N LEU A 72 29.65 15.23 -2.18
CA LEU A 72 29.77 14.53 -3.45
C LEU A 72 28.40 14.16 -4.01
N ILE A 73 27.54 13.52 -3.21
CA ILE A 73 26.17 13.18 -3.64
C ILE A 73 25.41 14.42 -4.06
N ARG A 74 25.44 15.49 -3.25
CA ARG A 74 24.77 16.75 -3.57
C ARG A 74 25.28 17.37 -4.87
N THR A 75 26.60 17.37 -5.09
CA THR A 75 27.23 17.92 -6.29
C THR A 75 26.82 17.12 -7.52
N ALA A 76 26.85 15.80 -7.44
CA ALA A 76 26.43 14.92 -8.52
C ALA A 76 24.96 15.16 -8.88
N VAL A 77 24.06 15.14 -7.89
CA VAL A 77 22.60 15.32 -8.11
C VAL A 77 22.26 16.66 -8.75
N LEU A 78 22.96 17.73 -8.39
CA LEU A 78 22.76 19.04 -9.03
C LEU A 78 23.20 19.08 -10.50
N ASN A 79 24.05 18.14 -10.92
CA ASN A 79 24.57 18.03 -12.28
C ASN A 79 23.96 16.84 -13.06
N ILE A 80 23.01 16.07 -12.49
CA ILE A 80 22.26 15.06 -13.22
C ILE A 80 21.27 15.79 -14.15
N PRO A 81 21.39 15.64 -15.47
CA PRO A 81 20.39 16.12 -16.42
C PRO A 81 19.05 15.37 -16.22
N ASP A 82 17.95 16.04 -16.49
CA ASP A 82 16.63 15.38 -16.44
C ASP A 82 16.62 14.17 -17.39
N SER A 83 16.06 13.07 -16.92
CA SER A 83 16.01 11.80 -17.66
C SER A 83 17.37 11.10 -17.92
N ALA A 84 18.42 11.42 -17.17
CA ALA A 84 19.69 10.71 -17.26
C ALA A 84 19.62 9.28 -16.73
N ASP A 85 20.48 8.40 -17.24
CA ASP A 85 20.76 7.10 -16.67
C ASP A 85 21.85 7.25 -15.60
N VAL A 86 21.57 6.81 -14.37
CA VAL A 86 22.48 7.03 -13.24
C VAL A 86 23.00 5.71 -12.71
N LEU A 87 24.32 5.62 -12.51
CA LEU A 87 24.97 4.49 -11.85
C LEU A 87 25.62 4.98 -10.55
N PHE A 88 25.27 4.32 -9.45
CA PHE A 88 25.91 4.50 -8.15
C PHE A 88 26.75 3.26 -7.84
N TYR A 89 28.03 3.42 -7.57
CA TYR A 89 28.92 2.39 -7.12
C TYR A 89 29.51 2.74 -5.76
N TYR A 90 29.49 1.79 -4.84
CA TYR A 90 30.11 1.95 -3.53
C TYR A 90 30.95 0.72 -3.16
N ALA A 91 32.20 0.92 -2.83
CA ALA A 91 33.07 -0.06 -2.20
C ALA A 91 33.47 0.46 -0.82
N GLY A 92 33.25 -0.33 0.24
CA GLY A 92 33.51 0.09 1.60
C GLY A 92 32.74 -0.71 2.64
N HIS A 93 32.89 -0.35 3.93
CA HIS A 93 32.11 -0.97 4.98
C HIS A 93 30.61 -0.58 4.89
N GLY A 94 29.77 -1.57 5.10
CA GLY A 94 28.34 -1.39 5.24
C GLY A 94 27.81 -2.10 6.48
N ILE A 95 26.82 -1.54 7.13
CA ILE A 95 26.18 -2.13 8.31
C ILE A 95 24.68 -2.12 8.15
N GLN A 96 24.02 -3.17 8.62
CA GLN A 96 22.58 -3.25 8.69
C GLN A 96 22.10 -3.15 10.13
N ILE A 97 21.17 -2.23 10.39
CA ILE A 97 20.51 -2.08 11.68
C ILE A 97 19.02 -1.88 11.47
N GLY A 98 18.21 -2.71 12.08
CA GLY A 98 16.75 -2.58 12.03
C GLY A 98 16.21 -2.54 10.59
N ARG A 99 16.71 -3.39 9.70
CA ARG A 99 16.32 -3.51 8.27
C ARG A 99 16.71 -2.30 7.39
N ARG A 100 17.60 -1.43 7.87
CA ARG A 100 18.17 -0.34 7.08
C ARG A 100 19.64 -0.57 6.84
N ASN A 101 20.05 -0.29 5.63
CA ASN A 101 21.44 -0.39 5.19
C ASN A 101 22.11 0.97 5.32
N TYR A 102 23.29 0.98 5.93
CA TYR A 102 24.08 2.17 6.16
C TYR A 102 25.45 2.00 5.51
N LEU A 103 25.87 3.00 4.76
CA LEU A 103 27.19 3.10 4.14
C LEU A 103 28.10 3.91 5.08
N LEU A 104 29.29 3.41 5.37
CA LEU A 104 30.17 3.99 6.35
C LEU A 104 31.14 4.99 5.71
N PRO A 105 31.12 6.28 6.12
CA PRO A 105 32.22 7.22 5.89
C PRO A 105 33.44 6.82 6.71
N VAL A 106 34.64 7.23 6.27
CA VAL A 106 35.88 6.83 6.96
C VAL A 106 36.03 7.42 8.37
N ASP A 107 35.34 8.50 8.67
CA ASP A 107 35.34 9.14 9.98
C ASP A 107 34.20 8.65 10.92
N ALA A 108 33.44 7.63 10.52
CA ALA A 108 32.33 7.10 11.32
C ALA A 108 32.84 6.58 12.69
N LYS A 109 32.22 7.07 13.77
CA LYS A 109 32.47 6.65 15.15
C LYS A 109 31.19 6.36 15.86
N PHE A 110 31.17 5.26 16.61
CA PHE A 110 30.00 4.82 17.34
C PHE A 110 30.36 4.51 18.79
N GLU A 111 29.71 5.15 19.74
CA GLU A 111 29.71 4.78 21.14
C GLU A 111 28.48 3.93 21.48
N SER A 112 27.43 4.08 20.66
CA SER A 112 26.16 3.36 20.78
C SER A 112 25.52 3.10 19.39
N VAL A 113 24.57 2.19 19.35
CA VAL A 113 23.74 1.91 18.17
C VAL A 113 23.01 3.17 17.65
N TYR A 114 22.68 4.11 18.53
CA TYR A 114 22.02 5.36 18.17
C TYR A 114 22.89 6.31 17.35
N ASP A 115 24.22 6.14 17.41
CA ASP A 115 25.15 6.97 16.66
C ASP A 115 25.18 6.58 15.18
N VAL A 116 24.78 5.35 14.82
CA VAL A 116 24.87 4.85 13.45
C VAL A 116 24.09 5.73 12.46
N PRO A 117 22.80 6.05 12.64
CA PRO A 117 22.11 6.94 11.73
C PRO A 117 22.68 8.37 11.67
N LEU A 118 23.37 8.79 12.72
CA LEU A 118 23.96 10.12 12.82
C LEU A 118 25.34 10.19 12.17
N ALA A 119 26.11 9.12 12.21
CA ALA A 119 27.49 9.06 11.72
C ALA A 119 27.66 8.43 10.34
N THR A 120 26.59 7.89 9.74
CA THR A 120 26.63 7.18 8.44
C THR A 120 25.71 7.80 7.40
N MET A 121 25.71 7.21 6.20
CA MET A 121 24.76 7.51 5.12
C MET A 121 23.77 6.34 5.00
N THR A 122 22.47 6.59 5.04
CA THR A 122 21.49 5.55 4.74
C THR A 122 21.41 5.30 3.24
N LEU A 123 21.48 4.04 2.83
CA LEU A 123 21.35 3.65 1.42
C LEU A 123 20.03 4.16 0.83
N ASP A 124 18.93 4.05 1.59
CA ASP A 124 17.61 4.52 1.19
C ASP A 124 17.65 5.99 0.74
N ARG A 125 18.28 6.86 1.56
CA ARG A 125 18.38 8.28 1.26
C ARG A 125 19.20 8.56 0.00
N VAL A 126 20.27 7.80 -0.22
CA VAL A 126 21.09 7.93 -1.44
C VAL A 126 20.25 7.56 -2.65
N ILE A 127 19.61 6.39 -2.63
CA ILE A 127 18.77 5.89 -3.74
C ILE A 127 17.59 6.82 -4.02
N ASP A 128 16.85 7.25 -3.00
CA ASP A 128 15.72 8.19 -3.16
C ASP A 128 16.17 9.53 -3.78
N THR A 129 17.35 10.02 -3.37
CA THR A 129 17.90 11.27 -3.90
C THR A 129 18.27 11.13 -5.37
N LEU A 130 18.82 9.99 -5.80
CA LEU A 130 19.16 9.71 -7.20
C LEU A 130 17.91 9.47 -8.05
N SER A 131 16.94 8.72 -7.53
CA SER A 131 15.70 8.39 -8.24
C SER A 131 14.85 9.63 -8.57
N ALA A 132 14.96 10.69 -7.78
CA ALA A 132 14.21 11.93 -7.98
C ALA A 132 14.58 12.68 -9.29
N ARG A 133 15.73 12.36 -9.94
CA ARG A 133 16.21 13.01 -11.15
C ARG A 133 16.61 12.07 -12.27
N SER A 134 16.69 10.76 -12.02
CA SER A 134 17.12 9.79 -13.01
C SER A 134 15.94 9.10 -13.68
N ALA A 135 16.05 8.81 -14.96
CA ALA A 135 15.09 8.01 -15.69
C ALA A 135 15.24 6.51 -15.39
N ALA A 136 16.46 6.05 -15.15
CA ALA A 136 16.78 4.74 -14.57
C ALA A 136 18.04 4.86 -13.71
N HIS A 137 18.11 4.10 -12.64
CA HIS A 137 19.30 4.08 -11.81
C HIS A 137 19.70 2.68 -11.38
N VAL A 138 20.99 2.47 -11.34
CA VAL A 138 21.62 1.22 -10.95
C VAL A 138 22.55 1.49 -9.78
N ALA A 139 22.40 0.78 -8.68
CA ALA A 139 23.32 0.82 -7.56
C ALA A 139 24.09 -0.52 -7.47
N ILE A 140 25.39 -0.46 -7.48
CA ILE A 140 26.29 -1.61 -7.32
C ILE A 140 27.04 -1.43 -6.00
N LEU A 141 26.84 -2.36 -5.07
CA LEU A 141 27.34 -2.27 -3.71
C LEU A 141 28.35 -3.39 -3.47
N ASP A 142 29.64 -3.05 -3.52
CA ASP A 142 30.73 -3.91 -3.10
C ASP A 142 31.14 -3.59 -1.67
N SER A 143 30.38 -4.16 -0.76
CA SER A 143 30.48 -3.85 0.65
C SER A 143 30.82 -5.11 1.43
N CYS A 144 32.01 -5.13 2.05
CA CYS A 144 32.34 -6.15 3.03
C CYS A 144 31.40 -6.08 4.22
N ARG A 145 30.96 -7.24 4.68
CA ARG A 145 29.82 -7.34 5.62
C ARG A 145 30.21 -7.90 6.97
N ASP A 146 31.45 -7.81 7.34
CA ASP A 146 31.83 -7.98 8.72
C ASP A 146 31.22 -6.80 9.49
N ASN A 147 30.37 -7.11 10.47
CA ASN A 147 29.96 -6.09 11.41
C ASN A 147 31.21 -5.65 12.18
N PRO A 148 31.84 -4.49 11.85
CA PRO A 148 33.06 -4.07 12.49
C PRO A 148 32.86 -3.70 13.97
N PHE A 149 31.61 -3.84 14.47
CA PHE A 149 31.17 -3.44 15.79
C PHE A 149 30.65 -4.61 16.63
N GLN A 150 31.18 -5.82 16.46
CA GLN A 150 30.83 -6.99 17.27
C GLN A 150 30.90 -6.74 18.79
N ASP A 151 31.69 -5.75 19.23
CA ASP A 151 31.85 -5.33 20.62
C ASP A 151 30.96 -4.13 21.03
N LEU A 152 30.15 -3.54 20.16
CA LEU A 152 29.14 -2.59 20.57
C LEU A 152 28.14 -3.30 21.49
N ARG A 153 28.44 -3.27 22.79
CA ARG A 153 27.51 -3.68 23.82
C ARG A 153 26.27 -2.81 23.69
N LEU A 154 25.21 -3.38 23.13
CA LEU A 154 23.87 -2.92 23.41
C LEU A 154 23.77 -2.71 24.91
N ALA A 155 23.45 -1.51 25.36
CA ALA A 155 23.14 -1.28 26.76
C ALA A 155 22.17 -2.38 27.18
N ALA A 156 22.45 -3.07 28.28
CA ALA A 156 21.82 -4.32 28.68
C ALA A 156 20.30 -4.24 28.93
N ASP A 157 19.69 -3.07 28.71
CA ASP A 157 18.28 -2.76 28.99
C ASP A 157 17.43 -2.48 27.74
N LEU A 158 17.97 -2.62 26.54
CA LEU A 158 17.20 -2.46 25.29
C LEU A 158 17.15 -3.81 24.57
N ASP A 159 15.93 -4.27 24.36
CA ASP A 159 15.58 -5.53 23.72
C ASP A 159 16.51 -5.84 22.55
N ALA A 160 17.30 -6.91 22.69
CA ALA A 160 18.22 -7.40 21.67
C ALA A 160 17.52 -7.65 20.31
N ASN A 161 16.18 -7.78 20.33
CA ASN A 161 15.34 -8.05 19.16
C ASN A 161 15.07 -6.81 18.29
N LEU A 162 15.21 -5.58 18.82
CA LEU A 162 15.03 -4.34 18.04
C LEU A 162 16.24 -4.03 17.16
N PHE A 163 17.40 -4.62 17.49
CA PHE A 163 18.68 -4.32 16.86
C PHE A 163 19.46 -5.61 16.55
N GLU A 164 18.79 -6.67 16.08
CA GLU A 164 19.54 -7.77 15.48
C GLU A 164 20.44 -7.19 14.39
N THR A 165 21.70 -7.00 14.73
CA THR A 165 22.74 -6.75 13.76
C THR A 165 22.95 -8.06 13.01
N ARG A 166 22.29 -8.25 11.88
CA ARG A 166 22.62 -9.33 10.95
C ARG A 166 23.83 -8.91 10.15
N GLU A 167 24.75 -9.84 9.96
CA GLU A 167 25.80 -9.66 8.98
C GLU A 167 25.17 -9.53 7.59
N GLY A 168 25.45 -8.43 6.89
CA GLY A 168 24.96 -8.20 5.54
C GLY A 168 23.81 -7.21 5.38
N PHE A 169 23.55 -6.83 4.13
CA PHE A 169 22.41 -5.98 3.76
C PHE A 169 21.11 -6.81 3.63
N ASP A 170 19.98 -6.28 4.08
CA ASP A 170 18.65 -6.84 3.79
C ASP A 170 18.18 -6.43 2.38
N VAL A 171 17.19 -7.13 1.87
CA VAL A 171 16.59 -6.78 0.57
C VAL A 171 15.92 -5.41 0.68
N PHE A 172 16.49 -4.45 -0.02
CA PHE A 172 15.94 -3.10 -0.13
C PHE A 172 14.75 -3.08 -1.07
N LYS A 173 13.70 -2.30 -0.75
CA LYS A 173 12.61 -2.05 -1.69
C LYS A 173 13.14 -1.16 -2.81
N THR A 174 13.38 -1.78 -3.93
CA THR A 174 13.90 -1.12 -5.13
C THR A 174 12.85 -0.13 -5.67
N PRO A 175 13.12 1.19 -5.77
CA PRO A 175 12.23 2.14 -6.42
C PRO A 175 11.93 1.72 -7.88
N LEU A 176 10.89 2.27 -8.49
CA LEU A 176 10.59 2.00 -9.90
C LEU A 176 11.77 2.42 -10.80
N ASN A 177 12.06 1.65 -11.85
CA ASN A 177 13.19 1.85 -12.76
C ASN A 177 14.57 1.82 -12.09
N SER A 178 14.74 0.95 -11.10
CA SER A 178 16.01 0.79 -10.41
C SER A 178 16.48 -0.65 -10.37
N LEU A 179 17.79 -0.82 -10.25
CA LEU A 179 18.43 -2.08 -9.96
C LEU A 179 19.45 -1.87 -8.85
N ILE A 180 19.37 -2.70 -7.80
CA ILE A 180 20.35 -2.69 -6.72
C ILE A 180 21.03 -4.06 -6.69
N ALA A 181 22.33 -4.04 -6.88
CA ALA A 181 23.17 -5.24 -6.91
C ALA A 181 24.12 -5.23 -5.74
N TYR A 182 24.22 -6.36 -5.07
CA TYR A 182 25.04 -6.58 -3.89
C TYR A 182 26.12 -7.60 -4.19
N SER A 183 27.30 -7.39 -3.65
CA SER A 183 28.43 -8.31 -3.84
C SER A 183 28.21 -9.71 -3.28
N THR A 184 27.27 -9.87 -2.33
CA THR A 184 26.91 -11.18 -1.76
C THR A 184 25.45 -11.24 -1.34
N SER A 185 24.92 -12.44 -1.10
CA SER A 185 23.55 -12.67 -0.66
C SER A 185 23.28 -12.10 0.75
N PRO A 186 22.02 -11.78 1.11
CA PRO A 186 21.67 -11.30 2.44
C PRO A 186 22.21 -12.23 3.55
N GLY A 187 22.85 -11.63 4.57
CA GLY A 187 23.43 -12.37 5.70
C GLY A 187 24.76 -13.09 5.44
N ALA A 188 25.39 -12.88 4.28
CA ALA A 188 26.68 -13.46 3.94
C ALA A 188 27.80 -12.40 3.87
N VAL A 189 29.04 -12.82 4.04
CA VAL A 189 30.25 -11.98 4.00
C VAL A 189 30.79 -11.89 2.57
N ALA A 190 31.21 -10.72 2.12
CA ALA A 190 31.94 -10.52 0.88
C ALA A 190 33.45 -10.58 1.13
N SER A 191 34.21 -11.17 0.19
CA SER A 191 35.66 -11.18 0.23
C SER A 191 36.22 -9.90 -0.37
N ASP A 192 37.19 -9.29 0.30
CA ASP A 192 37.92 -8.13 -0.21
C ASP A 192 39.03 -8.55 -1.23
N GLY A 193 39.31 -9.84 -1.35
CA GLY A 193 40.29 -10.37 -2.29
C GLY A 193 41.74 -10.30 -1.82
N GLU A 194 42.68 -10.50 -2.73
CA GLU A 194 44.12 -10.38 -2.46
C GLU A 194 44.58 -8.92 -2.51
N ILE A 195 45.53 -8.54 -1.65
CA ILE A 195 46.06 -7.17 -1.56
C ILE A 195 46.56 -6.67 -2.92
N GLY A 196 46.10 -5.53 -3.36
CA GLY A 196 46.51 -4.87 -4.60
C GLY A 196 45.79 -5.39 -5.86
N HIS A 197 44.83 -6.29 -5.70
CA HIS A 197 43.91 -6.74 -6.74
C HIS A 197 42.49 -6.27 -6.45
N ASN A 198 41.60 -6.30 -7.46
CA ASN A 198 40.22 -6.03 -7.20
C ASN A 198 39.57 -7.13 -6.34
N SER A 199 38.53 -6.80 -5.61
CA SER A 199 37.64 -7.78 -4.97
C SER A 199 37.13 -8.81 -6.00
N PRO A 200 36.80 -10.04 -5.60
CA PRO A 200 36.22 -11.01 -6.52
C PRO A 200 34.98 -10.50 -7.26
N TYR A 201 34.20 -9.66 -6.60
CA TYR A 201 32.99 -9.07 -7.18
C TYR A 201 33.30 -8.00 -8.19
N THR A 202 34.08 -7.00 -7.81
CA THR A 202 34.47 -5.91 -8.71
C THR A 202 35.27 -6.41 -9.91
N ALA A 203 36.18 -7.37 -9.71
CA ALA A 203 36.87 -8.02 -10.83
C ALA A 203 35.88 -8.68 -11.80
N ALA A 204 34.85 -9.38 -11.31
CA ALA A 204 33.85 -10.00 -12.16
C ALA A 204 32.96 -8.96 -12.88
N VAL A 205 32.63 -7.84 -12.24
CA VAL A 205 31.91 -6.71 -12.87
C VAL A 205 32.72 -6.13 -14.01
N LEU A 206 33.99 -5.78 -13.78
CA LEU A 206 34.90 -5.22 -14.79
C LEU A 206 35.10 -6.17 -15.98
N GLU A 207 35.42 -7.44 -15.73
CA GLU A 207 35.64 -8.44 -16.78
C GLU A 207 34.36 -8.67 -17.61
N THR A 208 33.16 -8.66 -16.98
CA THR A 208 31.92 -8.91 -17.67
C THR A 208 31.50 -7.69 -18.49
N ALA A 209 31.59 -6.48 -17.90
CA ALA A 209 31.29 -5.23 -18.58
C ALA A 209 32.20 -4.99 -19.80
N GLN A 210 33.48 -5.29 -19.69
CA GLN A 210 34.43 -5.15 -20.80
C GLN A 210 34.23 -6.21 -21.91
N SER A 211 33.82 -7.44 -21.54
CA SER A 211 33.57 -8.50 -22.53
C SER A 211 32.22 -8.37 -23.24
N SER A 212 31.24 -7.73 -22.64
CA SER A 212 29.88 -7.59 -23.16
C SER A 212 29.32 -6.19 -22.91
N PRO A 213 30.00 -5.14 -23.36
CA PRO A 213 29.67 -3.74 -22.96
C PRO A 213 28.32 -3.25 -23.46
N PHE A 214 27.76 -3.87 -24.49
CA PHE A 214 26.50 -3.48 -25.13
C PHE A 214 25.30 -4.32 -24.71
N GLU A 215 25.50 -5.24 -23.78
CA GLU A 215 24.41 -6.05 -23.23
C GLU A 215 23.64 -5.26 -22.15
N ASN A 216 22.34 -5.54 -22.02
CA ASN A 216 21.54 -5.02 -20.93
C ASN A 216 22.11 -5.45 -19.58
N ILE A 217 22.27 -4.52 -18.67
CA ILE A 217 22.86 -4.78 -17.34
C ILE A 217 22.21 -5.97 -16.60
N GLN A 218 20.89 -6.18 -16.78
CA GLN A 218 20.19 -7.33 -16.20
C GLN A 218 20.69 -8.68 -16.74
N GLN A 219 21.25 -8.71 -17.96
CA GLN A 219 21.84 -9.91 -18.56
C GLN A 219 23.29 -10.13 -18.09
N LEU A 220 23.97 -9.09 -17.62
CA LEU A 220 25.32 -9.18 -17.10
C LEU A 220 25.37 -9.83 -15.70
N PHE A 221 24.39 -9.60 -14.85
CA PHE A 221 24.43 -10.08 -13.46
C PHE A 221 24.43 -11.61 -13.30
N PRO A 222 23.72 -12.42 -14.08
CA PRO A 222 23.89 -13.87 -14.04
C PRO A 222 25.32 -14.31 -14.34
N VAL A 223 26.01 -13.67 -15.31
CA VAL A 223 27.41 -13.95 -15.66
C VAL A 223 28.34 -13.51 -14.53
N ILE A 224 28.14 -12.33 -13.99
CA ILE A 224 28.88 -11.81 -12.83
C ILE A 224 28.77 -12.79 -11.65
N ARG A 225 27.55 -13.25 -11.35
CA ARG A 225 27.29 -14.20 -10.27
C ARG A 225 28.04 -15.52 -10.46
N GLU A 226 28.03 -16.08 -11.67
CA GLU A 226 28.75 -17.30 -12.01
C GLU A 226 30.27 -17.12 -11.83
N ARG A 227 30.83 -16.00 -12.29
CA ARG A 227 32.26 -15.68 -12.15
C ARG A 227 32.66 -15.55 -10.68
N VAL A 228 31.89 -14.82 -9.87
CA VAL A 228 32.18 -14.65 -8.44
C VAL A 228 32.07 -15.98 -7.71
N HIS A 229 31.01 -16.76 -7.95
CA HIS A 229 30.85 -18.08 -7.36
C HIS A 229 32.06 -18.99 -7.67
N THR A 230 32.51 -18.96 -8.91
CA THR A 230 33.67 -19.76 -9.34
C THR A 230 34.97 -19.24 -8.68
N LYS A 231 35.23 -17.93 -8.71
CA LYS A 231 36.44 -17.33 -8.11
C LYS A 231 36.55 -17.55 -6.60
N THR A 232 35.40 -17.57 -5.91
CA THR A 232 35.33 -17.71 -4.44
C THR A 232 35.08 -19.17 -4.00
N SER A 233 35.12 -20.12 -4.91
CA SER A 233 34.83 -21.55 -4.64
C SER A 233 33.45 -21.75 -3.95
N GLY A 234 32.48 -20.97 -4.36
CA GLY A 234 31.10 -21.02 -3.85
C GLY A 234 30.84 -20.25 -2.54
N GLN A 235 31.83 -19.58 -1.99
CA GLN A 235 31.69 -18.86 -0.71
C GLN A 235 30.93 -17.53 -0.84
N GLN A 236 30.92 -16.92 -2.03
CA GLN A 236 30.25 -15.65 -2.28
C GLN A 236 29.30 -15.77 -3.46
N ILE A 237 28.05 -15.36 -3.25
CA ILE A 237 26.99 -15.39 -4.26
C ILE A 237 26.37 -14.01 -4.37
N PRO A 238 26.67 -13.23 -5.41
CA PRO A 238 26.04 -11.93 -5.64
C PRO A 238 24.52 -12.02 -5.76
N TRP A 239 23.85 -10.97 -5.30
CA TRP A 239 22.41 -10.85 -5.30
C TRP A 239 21.99 -9.53 -5.93
N GLU A 240 20.89 -9.51 -6.69
CA GLU A 240 20.29 -8.27 -7.19
C GLU A 240 18.79 -8.24 -7.00
N SER A 241 18.26 -7.01 -6.88
CA SER A 241 16.83 -6.69 -6.91
C SER A 241 16.59 -5.65 -7.99
N SER A 242 15.69 -5.93 -8.92
CA SER A 242 15.44 -5.05 -10.08
C SER A 242 13.95 -4.77 -10.27
N THR A 243 13.64 -3.50 -10.49
CA THR A 243 12.37 -2.98 -10.97
C THR A 243 12.54 -2.24 -12.29
N LEU A 244 13.68 -2.44 -12.98
CA LEU A 244 13.93 -1.83 -14.28
C LEU A 244 12.88 -2.30 -15.29
N VAL A 245 12.10 -1.37 -15.80
CA VAL A 245 11.13 -1.60 -16.88
C VAL A 245 11.70 -1.23 -18.24
N ARG A 246 12.86 -0.57 -18.26
CA ARG A 246 13.62 -0.28 -19.47
C ARG A 246 15.05 -0.84 -19.37
N PRO A 247 15.68 -1.19 -20.51
CA PRO A 247 17.05 -1.67 -20.50
C PRO A 247 18.02 -0.57 -20.05
N PHE A 248 19.04 -0.96 -19.27
CA PHE A 248 20.14 -0.10 -18.86
C PHE A 248 21.44 -0.68 -19.48
N TYR A 249 22.15 0.13 -20.25
CA TYR A 249 23.38 -0.29 -20.92
C TYR A 249 24.60 0.44 -20.38
N LEU A 250 25.68 -0.30 -20.09
CA LEU A 250 26.93 0.31 -19.65
C LEU A 250 27.65 1.03 -20.78
N ALA A 251 27.60 0.51 -22.00
CA ALA A 251 28.11 1.21 -23.17
C ALA A 251 27.02 1.31 -24.25
N GLN A 252 27.02 2.38 -25.03
CA GLN A 252 26.16 2.51 -26.20
C GLN A 252 26.94 2.06 -27.41
N GLN A 253 26.37 1.18 -28.21
CA GLN A 253 26.89 0.91 -29.53
C GLN A 253 26.85 2.19 -30.35
N LYS A 254 27.98 2.82 -30.60
CA LYS A 254 28.09 3.78 -31.70
C LYS A 254 27.96 2.95 -32.97
N VAL A 255 26.75 2.72 -33.42
CA VAL A 255 26.51 2.23 -34.76
C VAL A 255 26.88 3.42 -35.65
N GLU A 256 28.14 3.46 -36.16
CA GLU A 256 28.44 4.12 -37.40
C GLU A 256 27.70 3.34 -38.48
N VAL A 257 26.42 3.61 -38.62
CA VAL A 257 25.69 3.33 -39.85
C VAL A 257 26.25 4.34 -40.82
N GLU A 258 27.09 3.89 -41.77
CA GLU A 258 27.22 4.67 -43.01
C GLU A 258 25.81 4.98 -43.46
N PRO A 259 25.46 6.26 -43.66
CA PRO A 259 24.11 6.63 -43.99
C PRO A 259 23.80 6.16 -45.44
N GLU A 260 23.34 4.93 -45.59
CA GLU A 260 22.41 4.64 -46.64
C GLU A 260 21.18 5.50 -46.33
N ALA A 261 20.95 6.50 -47.18
CA ALA A 261 20.07 7.62 -46.93
C ALA A 261 18.66 7.15 -46.50
N LEU A 262 18.38 7.21 -45.17
CA LEU A 262 17.00 7.16 -44.66
C LEU A 262 16.22 8.28 -45.40
N GLN A 263 15.08 7.94 -46.01
CA GLN A 263 14.20 8.91 -46.59
C GLN A 263 13.42 9.59 -45.50
N ASP A 264 13.53 10.90 -45.35
CA ASP A 264 12.71 11.65 -44.40
C ASP A 264 11.24 11.66 -44.89
N GLY A 265 10.36 11.05 -44.08
CA GLY A 265 8.92 11.13 -44.22
C GLY A 265 8.37 12.45 -43.69
N ALA A 266 7.21 12.86 -44.14
CA ALA A 266 6.53 14.01 -43.57
C ALA A 266 6.08 13.70 -42.12
N PRO A 267 6.15 14.68 -41.19
CA PRO A 267 5.58 14.54 -39.85
C PRO A 267 4.10 14.14 -39.93
N GLN A 268 3.68 13.26 -39.04
CA GLN A 268 2.31 12.76 -38.96
C GLN A 268 1.75 12.95 -37.54
N SER A 269 0.48 13.35 -37.43
CA SER A 269 -0.23 13.39 -36.17
C SER A 269 -1.17 12.19 -36.06
N LEU A 270 -1.18 11.51 -34.96
CA LEU A 270 -1.96 10.30 -34.68
C LEU A 270 -2.77 10.49 -33.39
N SER A 271 -4.09 10.29 -33.49
CA SER A 271 -4.98 10.25 -32.34
C SER A 271 -5.31 8.79 -31.98
N LEU A 272 -5.03 8.39 -30.77
CA LEU A 272 -5.28 7.06 -30.25
C LEU A 272 -6.21 7.14 -29.03
N SER A 273 -7.17 6.22 -28.97
CA SER A 273 -8.06 6.09 -27.81
C SER A 273 -8.00 4.66 -27.28
N TYR A 274 -7.76 4.53 -25.98
CA TYR A 274 -7.69 3.25 -25.29
C TYR A 274 -8.48 3.29 -24.00
N GLN A 275 -8.77 2.12 -23.48
CA GLN A 275 -9.21 2.00 -22.12
C GLN A 275 -8.04 2.26 -21.17
N PHE A 276 -8.30 2.95 -20.06
CA PHE A 276 -7.29 3.26 -19.07
C PHE A 276 -6.77 1.96 -18.43
N ASP A 277 -5.45 1.77 -18.47
CA ASP A 277 -4.75 0.69 -17.78
C ASP A 277 -3.35 1.17 -17.31
N LYS A 278 -2.73 0.45 -16.38
CA LYS A 278 -1.38 0.75 -15.86
C LYS A 278 -0.30 0.72 -16.95
N SER A 279 -0.54 0.04 -18.04
CA SER A 279 0.39 -0.08 -19.17
C SER A 279 -0.40 -0.26 -20.45
N VAL A 280 -0.21 0.67 -21.40
CA VAL A 280 -0.94 0.69 -22.67
C VAL A 280 0.05 0.44 -23.81
N PRO A 281 0.03 -0.73 -24.46
CA PRO A 281 0.90 -1.02 -25.59
C PRO A 281 0.41 -0.27 -26.84
N LEU A 282 1.28 0.54 -27.45
CA LEU A 282 0.94 1.41 -28.58
C LEU A 282 1.52 0.94 -29.91
N SER A 283 2.47 0.02 -29.92
CA SER A 283 3.23 -0.41 -31.10
C SER A 283 2.35 -0.87 -32.25
N GLN A 284 1.36 -1.71 -31.97
CA GLN A 284 0.46 -2.25 -32.99
C GLN A 284 -0.40 -1.18 -33.62
N SER A 285 -0.96 -0.28 -32.84
CA SER A 285 -1.79 0.82 -33.35
C SER A 285 -0.97 1.84 -34.15
N LEU A 286 0.27 2.07 -33.70
CA LEU A 286 1.20 2.92 -34.43
C LEU A 286 1.54 2.31 -35.79
N SER A 287 1.89 1.02 -35.87
CA SER A 287 2.15 0.31 -37.14
C SER A 287 0.92 0.31 -38.07
N GLN A 288 -0.28 0.07 -37.51
CA GLN A 288 -1.53 0.09 -38.26
C GLN A 288 -1.84 1.47 -38.82
N ALA A 289 -1.65 2.54 -38.03
CA ALA A 289 -1.90 3.90 -38.45
C ALA A 289 -0.93 4.36 -39.56
N LEU A 290 0.34 3.91 -39.47
CA LEU A 290 1.34 4.19 -40.49
C LEU A 290 1.20 3.32 -41.75
N GLY A 291 0.46 2.18 -41.64
CA GLY A 291 0.34 1.18 -42.72
C GLY A 291 1.65 0.50 -43.07
N ARG A 292 2.60 0.46 -42.11
CA ARG A 292 3.97 -0.04 -42.28
C ARG A 292 4.48 -0.67 -40.99
N ASP A 293 5.34 -1.65 -41.16
CA ASP A 293 6.02 -2.27 -40.01
C ASP A 293 7.11 -1.35 -39.45
N ILE A 294 7.10 -1.13 -38.17
CA ILE A 294 8.10 -0.35 -37.45
C ILE A 294 9.29 -1.26 -37.14
N VAL A 295 10.49 -0.78 -37.39
CA VAL A 295 11.75 -1.48 -37.10
C VAL A 295 12.57 -0.80 -36.01
N ASP A 296 12.34 0.49 -35.75
CA ASP A 296 12.90 1.25 -34.66
C ASP A 296 11.93 2.36 -34.23
N VAL A 297 11.83 2.62 -32.92
CA VAL A 297 11.02 3.71 -32.38
C VAL A 297 11.75 4.38 -31.22
N ARG A 298 11.76 5.72 -31.22
CA ARG A 298 12.41 6.54 -30.20
C ARG A 298 11.51 7.65 -29.75
N VAL A 299 11.45 7.90 -28.44
CA VAL A 299 10.72 9.05 -27.90
C VAL A 299 11.50 10.32 -28.15
N THR A 300 10.87 11.31 -28.77
CA THR A 300 11.47 12.63 -29.06
C THR A 300 10.88 13.72 -28.18
N GLU A 301 9.63 13.57 -27.75
CA GLU A 301 8.99 14.43 -26.74
C GLU A 301 8.27 13.56 -25.72
N THR A 302 8.50 13.80 -24.43
CA THR A 302 7.89 13.06 -23.34
C THR A 302 6.48 13.58 -23.03
N PRO A 303 5.56 12.71 -22.59
CA PRO A 303 4.23 13.14 -22.16
C PRO A 303 4.29 13.89 -20.82
N ASP A 304 3.25 14.69 -20.55
CA ASP A 304 3.11 15.49 -19.32
C ASP A 304 2.51 14.68 -18.14
N ARG A 305 1.72 13.62 -18.43
CA ARG A 305 0.90 12.90 -17.44
C ARG A 305 1.20 11.41 -17.39
N GLY A 306 2.33 11.01 -17.93
CA GLY A 306 2.75 9.62 -17.95
C GLY A 306 4.18 9.46 -18.43
N ALA A 307 4.60 8.23 -18.62
CA ALA A 307 5.89 7.86 -19.17
C ALA A 307 5.71 7.01 -20.43
N VAL A 308 6.50 7.29 -21.45
CA VAL A 308 6.57 6.45 -22.66
C VAL A 308 7.90 5.72 -22.66
N SER A 309 7.84 4.41 -22.77
CA SER A 309 9.01 3.57 -22.98
C SER A 309 9.03 3.05 -24.41
N ALA A 310 10.17 3.20 -25.08
CA ALA A 310 10.41 2.69 -26.42
C ALA A 310 11.63 1.76 -26.39
N SER A 311 11.51 0.60 -27.04
CA SER A 311 12.65 -0.31 -27.24
C SER A 311 12.45 -1.06 -28.55
N ASP A 312 13.40 -0.95 -29.46
CA ASP A 312 13.33 -1.50 -30.81
C ASP A 312 11.97 -1.18 -31.50
N THR A 313 11.09 -2.16 -31.60
CA THR A 313 9.75 -2.04 -32.19
C THR A 313 8.64 -1.82 -31.17
N SER A 314 8.96 -1.84 -29.86
CA SER A 314 7.99 -1.76 -28.78
C SER A 314 7.82 -0.32 -28.29
N LEU A 315 6.57 0.12 -28.20
CA LEU A 315 6.19 1.41 -27.63
C LEU A 315 5.08 1.18 -26.60
N THR A 316 5.31 1.62 -25.36
CA THR A 316 4.35 1.44 -24.27
C THR A 316 4.19 2.75 -23.52
N TYR A 317 2.95 3.15 -23.26
CA TYR A 317 2.62 4.28 -22.41
C TYR A 317 2.20 3.79 -21.03
N THR A 318 2.72 4.42 -19.99
CA THR A 318 2.39 4.17 -18.58
C THR A 318 1.85 5.47 -17.99
N PRO A 319 0.55 5.57 -17.69
CA PRO A 319 0.00 6.76 -17.04
C PRO A 319 0.58 6.94 -15.65
N GLU A 320 0.93 8.18 -15.30
CA GLU A 320 1.35 8.54 -13.96
C GLU A 320 0.11 8.80 -13.09
N ILE A 321 -0.42 7.75 -12.49
CA ILE A 321 -1.49 7.88 -11.49
C ILE A 321 -0.98 7.34 -10.16
N THR A 322 -0.86 8.27 -9.22
CA THR A 322 -0.88 7.94 -7.78
C THR A 322 -2.30 7.59 -7.39
N ASP A 323 -2.48 6.74 -6.37
CA ASP A 323 -3.81 6.41 -5.83
C ASP A 323 -4.64 7.68 -5.61
N THR A 324 -5.68 7.85 -6.43
CA THR A 324 -6.51 9.04 -6.46
C THR A 324 -7.97 8.68 -6.21
N ARG A 325 -8.61 9.42 -5.31
CA ARG A 325 -10.05 9.24 -5.05
C ARG A 325 -10.85 9.62 -6.29
N ALA A 326 -11.76 8.74 -6.70
CA ALA A 326 -12.60 8.95 -7.88
C ALA A 326 -13.43 10.24 -7.79
N VAL A 327 -13.82 10.65 -6.57
CA VAL A 327 -14.58 11.88 -6.33
C VAL A 327 -13.78 13.17 -6.55
N ASP A 328 -12.46 13.09 -6.53
CA ASP A 328 -11.53 14.20 -6.73
C ASP A 328 -11.03 14.30 -8.18
N LEU A 329 -11.36 13.31 -9.03
CA LEU A 329 -10.96 13.33 -10.44
C LEU A 329 -11.73 14.41 -11.21
N PRO A 330 -11.05 15.13 -12.12
CA PRO A 330 -11.73 15.99 -13.08
C PRO A 330 -12.66 15.14 -13.97
N LYS A 331 -13.83 15.68 -14.32
CA LYS A 331 -14.85 15.01 -15.16
C LYS A 331 -14.42 14.83 -16.64
N THR A 332 -13.15 15.05 -16.97
CA THR A 332 -12.58 14.94 -18.32
C THR A 332 -11.77 13.65 -18.44
N ASP A 333 -11.88 13.02 -19.60
CA ASP A 333 -11.04 11.86 -19.93
C ASP A 333 -9.56 12.19 -19.76
N PHE A 334 -8.78 11.17 -19.42
CA PHE A 334 -7.34 11.31 -19.29
C PHE A 334 -6.74 11.46 -20.71
N ALA A 335 -6.19 12.62 -21.01
CA ALA A 335 -5.54 12.90 -22.29
C ALA A 335 -4.09 13.32 -22.08
N ASP A 336 -3.21 12.85 -22.97
CA ASP A 336 -1.80 13.19 -22.96
C ASP A 336 -1.26 13.29 -24.41
N THR A 337 -0.15 13.98 -24.61
CA THR A 337 0.49 14.13 -25.91
C THR A 337 1.99 13.92 -25.79
N PHE A 338 2.57 13.28 -26.79
CA PHE A 338 4.01 13.07 -26.88
C PHE A 338 4.41 12.88 -28.37
N ALA A 339 5.71 12.89 -28.65
CA ALA A 339 6.19 12.64 -30.00
C ALA A 339 7.21 11.49 -30.03
N VAL A 340 7.17 10.72 -31.11
CA VAL A 340 8.12 9.65 -31.38
C VAL A 340 8.70 9.78 -32.76
N GLU A 341 9.97 9.45 -32.92
CA GLU A 341 10.59 9.19 -34.20
C GLU A 341 10.50 7.69 -34.47
N VAL A 342 9.97 7.34 -35.63
CA VAL A 342 9.85 5.94 -36.06
C VAL A 342 10.66 5.69 -37.33
N VAL A 343 11.28 4.52 -37.41
CA VAL A 343 11.87 4.01 -38.66
C VAL A 343 11.06 2.79 -39.06
N THR A 344 10.60 2.83 -40.33
CA THR A 344 9.79 1.74 -40.89
C THR A 344 10.64 0.80 -41.75
N ALA A 345 10.12 -0.40 -42.05
CA ALA A 345 10.84 -1.44 -42.79
C ALA A 345 11.34 -1.02 -44.18
N ASP A 346 10.72 -0.01 -44.79
CA ASP A 346 11.14 0.61 -46.02
C ASP A 346 12.21 1.72 -45.83
N GLN A 347 12.82 1.78 -44.63
CA GLN A 347 13.83 2.75 -44.23
C GLN A 347 13.37 4.23 -44.27
N THR A 348 12.09 4.46 -44.11
CA THR A 348 11.55 5.81 -43.93
C THR A 348 11.63 6.19 -42.44
N ARG A 349 12.25 7.34 -42.17
CA ARG A 349 12.27 7.97 -40.84
C ARG A 349 11.23 9.08 -40.83
N GLN A 350 10.35 9.07 -39.80
CA GLN A 350 9.38 10.15 -39.65
C GLN A 350 9.04 10.40 -38.18
N THR A 351 8.71 11.67 -37.90
CA THR A 351 8.20 12.04 -36.55
C THR A 351 6.69 11.85 -36.54
N VAL A 352 6.20 11.22 -35.47
CA VAL A 352 4.77 11.01 -35.19
C VAL A 352 4.42 11.70 -33.88
N GLU A 353 3.54 12.70 -33.98
CA GLU A 353 2.91 13.31 -32.82
C GLU A 353 1.72 12.44 -32.40
N VAL A 354 1.73 11.93 -31.18
CA VAL A 354 0.68 11.08 -30.65
C VAL A 354 -0.17 11.86 -29.66
N SER A 355 -1.46 11.96 -29.93
CA SER A 355 -2.47 12.42 -29.00
C SER A 355 -3.17 11.18 -28.46
N LEU A 356 -3.03 10.91 -27.15
CA LEU A 356 -3.56 9.73 -26.48
C LEU A 356 -4.73 10.12 -25.58
N GLU A 357 -5.87 9.47 -25.77
CA GLU A 357 -7.03 9.56 -24.86
C GLU A 357 -7.24 8.22 -24.18
N LEU A 358 -7.35 8.23 -22.85
CA LEU A 358 -7.60 7.05 -22.05
C LEU A 358 -8.94 7.20 -21.33
N GLY A 359 -9.94 6.44 -21.77
CA GLY A 359 -11.25 6.39 -21.16
C GLY A 359 -11.25 5.50 -19.91
N MET A 360 -11.66 6.05 -18.76
CA MET A 360 -11.83 5.24 -17.55
C MET A 360 -13.11 4.41 -17.63
N ASN A 361 -13.02 3.12 -17.23
CA ASN A 361 -14.21 2.31 -17.09
C ASN A 361 -15.06 2.82 -15.92
N ALA A 362 -16.38 2.87 -16.12
CA ALA A 362 -17.31 3.31 -15.08
C ALA A 362 -17.22 2.44 -13.80
N CYS A 363 -16.90 1.14 -13.94
CA CYS A 363 -16.69 0.26 -12.78
C CYS A 363 -15.46 0.68 -11.96
N ASP A 364 -14.34 1.04 -12.59
CA ASP A 364 -13.15 1.56 -11.90
C ASP A 364 -13.46 2.86 -11.12
N LEU A 365 -14.26 3.75 -11.72
CA LEU A 365 -14.69 4.99 -11.06
C LEU A 365 -15.64 4.77 -9.88
N GLU A 366 -16.51 3.77 -9.95
CA GLU A 366 -17.52 3.51 -8.92
C GLU A 366 -17.05 2.53 -7.83
N ALA A 367 -16.12 1.65 -8.14
CA ALA A 367 -15.73 0.55 -7.25
C ALA A 367 -14.23 0.25 -7.19
N GLY A 368 -13.37 1.09 -7.74
CA GLY A 368 -11.92 0.95 -7.57
C GLY A 368 -11.52 0.96 -6.10
N ASP A 369 -10.44 0.25 -5.75
CA ASP A 369 -9.97 0.09 -4.37
C ASP A 369 -8.57 0.67 -4.18
N ALA A 370 -8.34 1.29 -3.01
CA ALA A 370 -7.05 1.88 -2.69
C ALA A 370 -5.97 0.81 -2.50
N LEU A 371 -4.76 1.09 -2.99
CA LEU A 371 -3.61 0.18 -2.90
C LEU A 371 -3.85 -1.20 -3.57
N ASP A 372 -4.85 -1.31 -4.45
CA ASP A 372 -5.08 -2.53 -5.21
C ASP A 372 -3.98 -2.73 -6.27
N LEU A 373 -3.20 -3.79 -6.13
CA LEU A 373 -2.09 -4.10 -7.04
C LEU A 373 -2.57 -4.42 -8.46
N ASN A 374 -3.80 -4.88 -8.62
CA ASN A 374 -4.45 -5.13 -9.91
C ASN A 374 -5.35 -3.95 -10.35
N GLY A 375 -5.53 -2.94 -9.51
CA GLY A 375 -6.32 -1.76 -9.79
C GLY A 375 -5.61 -0.77 -10.71
N VAL A 376 -6.30 0.28 -11.13
CA VAL A 376 -5.78 1.33 -12.04
C VAL A 376 -5.38 2.62 -11.30
N GLY A 377 -5.23 2.58 -9.99
CA GLY A 377 -4.86 3.73 -9.17
C GLY A 377 -6.01 4.70 -8.89
N VAL A 378 -7.24 4.35 -9.25
CA VAL A 378 -8.45 5.12 -8.90
C VAL A 378 -9.25 4.33 -7.87
N PHE A 379 -9.74 5.00 -6.83
CA PHE A 379 -10.45 4.33 -5.77
C PHE A 379 -11.61 5.16 -5.18
N ARG A 380 -12.54 4.46 -4.54
CA ARG A 380 -13.55 5.03 -3.64
C ARG A 380 -13.39 4.46 -2.24
N LEU A 381 -13.57 5.31 -1.26
CA LEU A 381 -13.72 4.84 0.12
C LEU A 381 -15.04 4.05 0.26
N PRO A 382 -15.16 3.13 1.24
CA PRO A 382 -16.37 2.33 1.41
C PRO A 382 -17.66 3.16 1.58
N ASN A 383 -17.57 4.30 2.26
CA ASN A 383 -18.68 5.22 2.45
C ASN A 383 -19.00 6.10 1.23
N GLU A 384 -18.15 6.07 0.20
CA GLU A 384 -18.32 6.80 -1.07
C GLU A 384 -18.89 5.92 -2.18
N LEU A 385 -19.07 4.61 -1.94
CA LEU A 385 -19.63 3.69 -2.91
C LEU A 385 -21.09 4.03 -3.21
N ASP A 386 -21.39 4.34 -4.48
CA ASP A 386 -22.75 4.36 -4.98
C ASP A 386 -23.16 2.94 -5.39
N ILE A 387 -23.88 2.26 -4.50
CA ILE A 387 -24.25 0.85 -4.69
C ILE A 387 -25.08 0.65 -5.96
N THR A 388 -26.01 1.55 -6.26
CA THR A 388 -26.93 1.40 -7.40
C THR A 388 -26.20 1.61 -8.71
N ASN A 389 -25.49 2.70 -8.86
CA ASN A 389 -24.75 3.01 -10.08
C ASN A 389 -23.55 2.06 -10.25
N GLY A 390 -22.86 1.76 -9.15
CA GLY A 390 -21.71 0.86 -9.16
C GLY A 390 -22.07 -0.57 -9.56
N LEU A 391 -23.15 -1.15 -9.00
CA LEU A 391 -23.61 -2.49 -9.40
C LEU A 391 -23.96 -2.54 -10.90
N ALA A 392 -24.62 -1.51 -11.44
CA ALA A 392 -24.94 -1.45 -12.85
C ALA A 392 -23.66 -1.36 -13.71
N ALA A 393 -22.73 -0.45 -13.35
CA ALA A 393 -21.48 -0.25 -14.08
C ALA A 393 -20.59 -1.50 -14.05
N CYS A 394 -20.41 -2.13 -12.87
CA CYS A 394 -19.54 -3.30 -12.75
C CYS A 394 -20.16 -4.57 -13.34
N SER A 395 -21.49 -4.74 -13.29
CA SER A 395 -22.14 -5.83 -14.01
C SER A 395 -21.93 -5.72 -15.52
N GLN A 396 -22.08 -4.51 -16.08
CA GLN A 396 -21.81 -4.27 -17.50
C GLN A 396 -20.33 -4.52 -17.83
N ALA A 397 -19.40 -4.06 -17.00
CA ALA A 397 -17.98 -4.28 -17.22
C ALA A 397 -17.58 -5.77 -17.20
N VAL A 398 -18.21 -6.56 -16.33
CA VAL A 398 -18.03 -8.03 -16.30
C VAL A 398 -18.58 -8.70 -17.56
N GLU A 399 -19.72 -8.23 -18.09
CA GLU A 399 -20.29 -8.73 -19.36
C GLU A 399 -19.41 -8.37 -20.55
N ASP A 400 -18.92 -7.14 -20.61
CA ASP A 400 -18.09 -6.64 -21.72
C ASP A 400 -16.67 -7.24 -21.70
N TYR A 401 -16.14 -7.54 -20.51
CA TYR A 401 -14.78 -8.04 -20.29
C TYR A 401 -14.75 -9.28 -19.35
N PRO A 402 -15.32 -10.42 -19.75
CA PRO A 402 -15.52 -11.58 -18.85
C PRO A 402 -14.21 -12.21 -18.34
N GLY A 403 -13.09 -11.93 -18.98
CA GLY A 403 -11.75 -12.39 -18.55
C GLY A 403 -11.03 -11.44 -17.61
N ASN A 404 -11.58 -10.27 -17.29
CA ASN A 404 -10.92 -9.28 -16.45
C ASN A 404 -11.28 -9.47 -14.97
N ALA A 405 -10.35 -10.07 -14.21
CA ALA A 405 -10.53 -10.38 -12.79
C ALA A 405 -10.75 -9.12 -11.91
N ARG A 406 -10.26 -7.96 -12.34
CA ARG A 406 -10.46 -6.69 -11.63
C ARG A 406 -11.94 -6.33 -11.54
N PHE A 407 -12.68 -6.44 -12.63
CA PHE A 407 -14.11 -6.12 -12.62
C PHE A 407 -14.92 -7.13 -11.81
N GLN A 408 -14.52 -8.40 -11.76
CA GLN A 408 -15.11 -9.38 -10.86
C GLN A 408 -14.89 -9.03 -9.39
N TYR A 409 -13.66 -8.59 -9.04
CA TYR A 409 -13.35 -8.12 -7.68
C TYR A 409 -14.19 -6.89 -7.31
N GLN A 410 -14.24 -5.87 -8.18
CA GLN A 410 -14.99 -4.63 -7.96
C GLN A 410 -16.49 -4.88 -7.82
N LEU A 411 -17.06 -5.79 -8.63
CA LEU A 411 -18.46 -6.23 -8.50
C LEU A 411 -18.68 -6.90 -7.14
N GLY A 412 -17.79 -7.81 -6.73
CA GLY A 412 -17.86 -8.47 -5.43
C GLY A 412 -17.82 -7.48 -4.27
N ARG A 413 -17.00 -6.43 -4.36
CA ARG A 413 -16.90 -5.34 -3.39
C ARG A 413 -18.23 -4.59 -3.23
N LEU A 414 -18.91 -4.27 -4.33
CA LEU A 414 -20.22 -3.61 -4.32
C LEU A 414 -21.32 -4.53 -3.80
N GLN A 415 -21.32 -5.81 -4.19
CA GLN A 415 -22.28 -6.81 -3.70
C GLN A 415 -22.14 -7.00 -2.18
N GLN A 416 -20.92 -7.02 -1.67
CA GLN A 416 -20.65 -7.09 -0.24
C GLN A 416 -21.14 -5.82 0.47
N ALA A 417 -20.88 -4.63 -0.09
CA ALA A 417 -21.37 -3.36 0.44
C ALA A 417 -22.92 -3.27 0.41
N ALA A 418 -23.57 -3.90 -0.56
CA ALA A 418 -25.01 -4.06 -0.64
C ALA A 418 -25.58 -5.10 0.35
N GLY A 419 -24.72 -5.82 1.10
CA GLY A 419 -25.14 -6.91 1.99
C GLY A 419 -25.42 -8.23 1.27
N ASN A 420 -25.25 -8.32 -0.05
CA ASN A 420 -25.43 -9.54 -0.83
C ASN A 420 -24.18 -10.42 -0.77
N VAL A 421 -23.97 -11.04 0.39
CA VAL A 421 -22.77 -11.84 0.67
C VAL A 421 -22.63 -13.08 -0.22
N PRO A 422 -23.70 -13.83 -0.58
CA PRO A 422 -23.56 -14.95 -1.50
C PRO A 422 -22.99 -14.55 -2.86
N SER A 423 -23.53 -13.50 -3.48
CA SER A 423 -23.03 -13.02 -4.77
C SER A 423 -21.62 -12.46 -4.67
N ALA A 424 -21.30 -11.74 -3.57
CA ALA A 424 -19.94 -11.27 -3.33
C ALA A 424 -18.93 -12.43 -3.23
N PHE A 425 -19.31 -13.51 -2.55
CA PHE A 425 -18.49 -14.72 -2.45
C PHE A 425 -18.19 -15.33 -3.83
N GLU A 426 -19.22 -15.43 -4.70
CA GLU A 426 -19.07 -15.92 -6.06
C GLU A 426 -18.16 -15.01 -6.90
N SER A 427 -18.36 -13.69 -6.85
CA SER A 427 -17.56 -12.72 -7.58
C SER A 427 -16.10 -12.70 -7.11
N PHE A 428 -15.85 -12.74 -5.80
CA PHE A 428 -14.48 -12.83 -5.27
C PHE A 428 -13.80 -14.16 -5.63
N THR A 429 -14.56 -15.28 -5.64
CA THR A 429 -14.01 -16.56 -6.08
C THR A 429 -13.60 -16.49 -7.55
N SER A 430 -14.45 -15.93 -8.43
CA SER A 430 -14.12 -15.75 -9.84
C SER A 430 -12.90 -14.82 -10.03
N ALA A 431 -12.78 -13.77 -9.22
CA ALA A 431 -11.62 -12.87 -9.26
C ALA A 431 -10.33 -13.59 -8.81
N VAL A 432 -10.38 -14.42 -7.77
CA VAL A 432 -9.23 -15.24 -7.31
C VAL A 432 -8.81 -16.22 -8.41
N ASP A 433 -9.77 -16.91 -9.03
CA ASP A 433 -9.52 -17.86 -10.13
C ASP A 433 -8.89 -17.13 -11.35
N GLY A 434 -9.23 -15.86 -11.54
CA GLY A 434 -8.64 -14.97 -12.54
C GLY A 434 -7.30 -14.33 -12.13
N GLY A 435 -6.76 -14.68 -10.96
CA GLY A 435 -5.44 -14.21 -10.48
C GLY A 435 -5.45 -12.84 -9.79
N HIS A 436 -6.60 -12.31 -9.38
CA HIS A 436 -6.66 -11.02 -8.68
C HIS A 436 -6.15 -11.14 -7.24
N ILE A 437 -5.13 -10.39 -6.89
CA ILE A 437 -4.40 -10.51 -5.61
C ILE A 437 -5.29 -10.09 -4.44
N ARG A 438 -5.86 -8.87 -4.48
CA ARG A 438 -6.72 -8.34 -3.42
C ARG A 438 -7.99 -9.17 -3.19
N ALA A 439 -8.50 -9.85 -4.23
CA ALA A 439 -9.65 -10.74 -4.09
C ALA A 439 -9.38 -11.91 -3.14
N LYS A 440 -8.12 -12.38 -3.02
CA LYS A 440 -7.72 -13.40 -2.04
C LYS A 440 -7.97 -12.94 -0.61
N TYR A 441 -7.60 -11.69 -0.30
CA TYR A 441 -7.90 -11.07 1.00
C TYR A 441 -9.41 -10.94 1.23
N ALA A 442 -10.17 -10.43 0.25
CA ALA A 442 -11.60 -10.26 0.37
C ALA A 442 -12.33 -11.60 0.59
N LEU A 443 -11.95 -12.64 -0.16
CA LEU A 443 -12.50 -13.98 0.00
C LEU A 443 -12.12 -14.58 1.37
N ALA A 444 -10.88 -14.39 1.84
CA ALA A 444 -10.43 -14.85 3.13
C ALA A 444 -11.25 -14.24 4.28
N THR A 445 -11.55 -12.94 4.23
CA THR A 445 -12.38 -12.27 5.23
C THR A 445 -13.80 -12.84 5.30
N LEU A 446 -14.38 -13.23 4.16
CA LEU A 446 -15.69 -13.91 4.14
C LEU A 446 -15.62 -15.32 4.73
N LEU A 447 -14.54 -16.07 4.48
CA LEU A 447 -14.35 -17.44 4.96
C LEU A 447 -14.08 -17.51 6.47
N GLU A 448 -13.40 -16.53 7.06
CA GLU A 448 -13.09 -16.53 8.51
C GLU A 448 -14.17 -15.88 9.38
N THR A 449 -15.07 -15.08 8.80
CA THR A 449 -16.12 -14.40 9.57
C THR A 449 -17.17 -15.38 10.10
N LYS A 450 -17.28 -15.51 11.42
CA LYS A 450 -18.35 -16.26 12.08
C LYS A 450 -19.65 -15.44 12.02
N ARG A 451 -20.37 -15.46 10.90
CA ARG A 451 -21.66 -14.77 10.78
C ARG A 451 -22.76 -15.58 11.46
N ILE A 452 -23.62 -14.86 12.19
CA ILE A 452 -24.72 -15.45 12.98
C ILE A 452 -25.75 -16.17 12.08
N ASP A 453 -25.83 -15.81 10.80
CA ASP A 453 -26.87 -16.31 9.87
C ASP A 453 -26.30 -16.98 8.60
N ARG A 454 -25.40 -17.97 8.77
CA ARG A 454 -24.88 -18.77 7.64
C ARG A 454 -25.93 -19.58 6.92
N ALA A 455 -27.00 -19.96 7.62
CA ALA A 455 -28.14 -20.64 7.01
C ALA A 455 -28.79 -19.78 5.91
N VAL A 456 -28.71 -18.44 6.05
CA VAL A 456 -29.21 -17.47 5.06
C VAL A 456 -28.16 -17.15 4.02
N THR A 457 -26.91 -16.94 4.42
CA THR A 457 -25.82 -16.52 3.51
C THR A 457 -25.22 -17.66 2.68
N LYS A 458 -25.44 -18.93 3.08
CA LYS A 458 -24.89 -20.13 2.42
C LYS A 458 -23.37 -20.10 2.15
N THR A 459 -22.65 -19.16 2.75
CA THR A 459 -21.20 -19.06 2.58
C THR A 459 -20.47 -20.05 3.51
N PRO A 460 -19.44 -20.75 3.03
CA PRO A 460 -18.68 -21.68 3.86
C PRO A 460 -17.88 -20.92 4.93
N PHE A 461 -17.63 -21.60 6.06
CA PHE A 461 -16.61 -21.17 7.03
C PHE A 461 -15.42 -22.10 6.88
N ASP A 462 -14.35 -21.52 6.49
CA ASP A 462 -13.12 -22.24 6.26
C ASP A 462 -11.92 -21.37 6.66
N PRO A 463 -11.60 -21.35 7.96
CA PRO A 463 -10.49 -20.53 8.45
C PRO A 463 -9.12 -21.02 7.94
N GLU A 464 -9.00 -22.32 7.59
CA GLU A 464 -7.76 -22.86 7.04
C GLU A 464 -7.52 -22.32 5.62
N LYS A 465 -8.58 -22.40 4.78
CA LYS A 465 -8.52 -21.80 3.44
C LYS A 465 -8.34 -20.28 3.50
N ALA A 466 -9.01 -19.61 4.43
CA ALA A 466 -8.82 -18.17 4.64
C ALA A 466 -7.35 -17.84 4.95
N ARG A 467 -6.74 -18.60 5.85
CA ARG A 467 -5.33 -18.44 6.21
C ARG A 467 -4.40 -18.65 5.00
N ALA A 468 -4.64 -19.69 4.21
CA ALA A 468 -3.85 -19.97 3.00
C ALA A 468 -3.94 -18.80 1.99
N LEU A 469 -5.15 -18.27 1.74
CA LEU A 469 -5.34 -17.12 0.85
C LEU A 469 -4.65 -15.85 1.35
N LEU A 470 -4.65 -15.60 2.68
CA LEU A 470 -3.90 -14.49 3.26
C LEU A 470 -2.39 -14.65 3.10
N GLU A 471 -1.85 -15.87 3.29
CA GLU A 471 -0.43 -16.15 3.07
C GLU A 471 -0.03 -15.93 1.60
N GLU A 472 -0.85 -16.40 0.65
CA GLU A 472 -0.62 -16.19 -0.78
C GLU A 472 -0.63 -14.70 -1.14
N ALA A 473 -1.67 -13.94 -0.75
CA ALA A 473 -1.76 -12.52 -1.04
C ALA A 473 -0.63 -11.71 -0.35
N THR A 474 -0.21 -12.14 0.85
CA THR A 474 0.94 -11.57 1.56
C THR A 474 2.25 -11.80 0.80
N ALA A 475 2.46 -13.00 0.25
CA ALA A 475 3.63 -13.29 -0.59
C ALA A 475 3.67 -12.42 -1.86
N GLU A 476 2.52 -12.06 -2.39
CA GLU A 476 2.34 -11.15 -3.53
C GLU A 476 2.33 -9.66 -3.12
N GLN A 477 2.68 -9.34 -1.88
CA GLN A 477 2.83 -7.98 -1.32
C GLN A 477 1.50 -7.20 -1.20
N ASP A 478 0.35 -7.85 -1.05
CA ASP A 478 -0.90 -7.15 -0.78
C ASP A 478 -0.92 -6.54 0.63
N PRO A 479 -1.04 -5.22 0.79
CA PRO A 479 -0.92 -4.56 2.08
C PRO A 479 -2.07 -4.87 3.05
N TYR A 480 -3.26 -5.20 2.56
CA TYR A 480 -4.40 -5.57 3.39
C TYR A 480 -4.26 -7.00 3.92
N ALA A 481 -3.79 -7.93 3.09
CA ALA A 481 -3.49 -9.28 3.53
C ALA A 481 -2.36 -9.29 4.57
N MET A 482 -1.32 -8.49 4.34
CA MET A 482 -0.24 -8.29 5.33
C MET A 482 -0.77 -7.73 6.65
N HIS A 483 -1.63 -6.73 6.61
CA HIS A 483 -2.28 -6.19 7.80
C HIS A 483 -3.07 -7.27 8.55
N ARG A 484 -3.94 -7.98 7.85
CA ARG A 484 -4.81 -8.99 8.46
C ARG A 484 -4.03 -10.14 9.08
N LEU A 485 -3.09 -10.69 8.32
CA LEU A 485 -2.21 -11.75 8.79
C LEU A 485 -1.30 -11.28 9.93
N GLY A 486 -0.73 -10.08 9.79
CA GLY A 486 0.11 -9.45 10.80
C GLY A 486 -0.64 -9.26 12.12
N GLN A 487 -1.87 -8.75 12.08
CA GLN A 487 -2.73 -8.59 13.24
C GLN A 487 -3.07 -9.93 13.91
N GLN A 488 -3.39 -10.97 13.12
CA GLN A 488 -3.67 -12.31 13.64
C GLN A 488 -2.44 -12.91 14.36
N LEU A 489 -1.27 -12.79 13.74
CA LEU A 489 -0.02 -13.31 14.30
C LEU A 489 0.41 -12.54 15.56
N LEU A 490 0.28 -11.22 15.56
CA LEU A 490 0.65 -10.39 16.71
C LEU A 490 -0.25 -10.66 17.93
N ARG A 491 -1.58 -10.82 17.70
CA ARG A 491 -2.55 -11.01 18.78
C ARG A 491 -2.67 -12.46 19.26
N ASN A 492 -2.64 -13.42 18.32
CA ASN A 492 -2.96 -14.83 18.61
C ASN A 492 -1.76 -15.77 18.44
N GLY A 493 -0.60 -15.27 18.01
CA GLY A 493 0.60 -16.08 17.85
C GLY A 493 1.04 -16.71 19.18
N GLU A 494 1.30 -18.01 19.14
CA GLU A 494 1.73 -18.77 20.33
C GLU A 494 3.24 -18.64 20.56
N THR A 495 4.00 -18.40 19.52
CA THR A 495 5.47 -18.29 19.57
C THR A 495 5.95 -16.84 19.41
N THR A 496 7.11 -16.52 19.96
CA THR A 496 7.78 -15.23 19.78
C THR A 496 8.03 -14.96 18.29
N GLU A 497 8.36 -15.99 17.52
CA GLU A 497 8.61 -15.89 16.08
C GLU A 497 7.34 -15.49 15.30
N GLU A 498 6.20 -16.06 15.63
CA GLU A 498 4.92 -15.66 15.01
C GLU A 498 4.56 -14.21 15.32
N LYS A 499 4.74 -13.78 16.57
CA LYS A 499 4.51 -12.38 16.96
C LYS A 499 5.46 -11.42 16.25
N ARG A 500 6.75 -11.80 16.15
CA ARG A 500 7.75 -11.04 15.39
C ARG A 500 7.36 -10.91 13.92
N ARG A 501 7.00 -12.02 13.28
CA ARG A 501 6.51 -12.01 11.88
C ARG A 501 5.26 -11.14 11.73
N GLY A 502 4.33 -11.22 12.70
CA GLY A 502 3.13 -10.39 12.71
C GLY A 502 3.46 -8.89 12.73
N PHE A 503 4.39 -8.49 13.57
CA PHE A 503 4.87 -7.12 13.64
C PHE A 503 5.54 -6.66 12.32
N GLU A 504 6.41 -7.48 11.75
CA GLU A 504 7.09 -7.20 10.48
C GLU A 504 6.10 -7.02 9.31
N LEU A 505 5.06 -7.84 9.27
CA LEU A 505 4.00 -7.70 8.25
C LEU A 505 3.23 -6.39 8.39
N LEU A 506 2.92 -5.98 9.63
CA LEU A 506 2.27 -4.69 9.88
C LEU A 506 3.18 -3.53 9.47
N GLU A 507 4.47 -3.57 9.83
CA GLU A 507 5.44 -2.55 9.39
C GLU A 507 5.54 -2.49 7.86
N ARG A 508 5.64 -3.65 7.20
CA ARG A 508 5.68 -3.71 5.75
C ARG A 508 4.41 -3.14 5.11
N SER A 509 3.26 -3.44 5.67
CA SER A 509 1.98 -2.87 5.22
C SER A 509 1.95 -1.34 5.37
N VAL A 510 2.51 -0.78 6.47
CA VAL A 510 2.68 0.68 6.63
C VAL A 510 3.57 1.28 5.55
N GLU A 511 4.70 0.64 5.22
CA GLU A 511 5.59 1.09 4.15
C GLU A 511 4.89 1.13 2.78
N LEU A 512 3.96 0.19 2.55
CA LEU A 512 3.12 0.16 1.35
C LEU A 512 1.96 1.17 1.38
N GLY A 513 1.87 1.97 2.44
CA GLY A 513 0.90 3.06 2.56
C GLY A 513 -0.42 2.67 3.25
N HIS A 514 -0.53 1.48 3.84
CA HIS A 514 -1.78 1.00 4.43
C HIS A 514 -2.11 1.70 5.75
N THR A 515 -3.21 2.44 5.77
CA THR A 515 -3.57 3.33 6.87
C THR A 515 -3.98 2.57 8.14
N TYR A 516 -4.67 1.43 8.01
CA TYR A 516 -5.08 0.64 9.18
C TYR A 516 -3.88 0.05 9.93
N SER A 517 -2.81 -0.35 9.21
CA SER A 517 -1.55 -0.77 9.85
C SER A 517 -0.87 0.41 10.58
N MET A 518 -0.96 1.62 10.03
CA MET A 518 -0.49 2.83 10.75
C MET A 518 -1.25 3.03 12.05
N ASN A 519 -2.57 2.84 12.04
CA ASN A 519 -3.43 2.97 13.22
C ASN A 519 -3.11 1.89 14.27
N GLU A 520 -2.99 0.64 13.86
CA GLU A 520 -2.67 -0.48 14.74
C GLU A 520 -1.31 -0.30 15.41
N LEU A 521 -0.26 -0.09 14.62
CA LEU A 521 1.08 0.15 15.15
C LEU A 521 1.20 1.49 15.88
N GLY A 522 0.48 2.51 15.42
CA GLY A 522 0.44 3.81 16.07
C GLY A 522 -0.01 3.70 17.52
N LEU A 523 -1.13 3.01 17.75
CA LEU A 523 -1.63 2.78 19.11
C LEU A 523 -0.73 1.82 19.89
N TYR A 524 -0.23 0.75 19.26
CA TYR A 524 0.66 -0.22 19.87
C TYR A 524 1.92 0.44 20.46
N PHE A 525 2.56 1.35 19.74
CA PHE A 525 3.73 2.11 20.20
C PHE A 525 3.44 3.11 21.34
N LEU A 526 2.17 3.46 21.55
CA LEU A 526 1.74 4.40 22.62
C LEU A 526 1.33 3.72 23.90
N LEU A 527 1.15 2.40 23.92
CA LEU A 527 0.78 1.64 25.11
C LEU A 527 2.03 1.26 25.89
N GLU A 528 2.15 1.75 27.13
CA GLU A 528 3.26 1.41 28.05
C GLU A 528 3.35 -0.10 28.34
N SER A 529 2.26 -0.84 28.16
CA SER A 529 2.20 -2.29 28.30
C SER A 529 2.68 -3.05 27.07
N SER A 530 2.99 -2.35 25.96
CA SER A 530 3.51 -2.98 24.75
C SER A 530 5.01 -3.28 24.89
N ASP A 531 5.46 -4.36 24.26
CA ASP A 531 6.89 -4.71 24.21
C ASP A 531 7.72 -3.68 23.41
N HIS A 532 7.05 -2.71 22.74
CA HIS A 532 7.67 -1.72 21.86
C HIS A 532 7.10 -0.32 22.13
N TYR A 533 7.23 0.17 23.36
CA TYR A 533 6.78 1.52 23.72
C TYR A 533 7.70 2.59 23.10
N ILE A 534 7.25 3.20 21.99
CA ILE A 534 7.96 4.28 21.27
C ILE A 534 6.96 5.40 20.94
N PRO A 535 6.61 6.26 21.92
CA PRO A 535 5.51 7.22 21.80
C PRO A 535 5.61 8.16 20.60
N GLU A 536 6.81 8.64 20.31
CA GLU A 536 7.04 9.56 19.18
C GLU A 536 6.73 8.90 17.83
N ARG A 537 7.06 7.61 17.67
CA ARG A 537 6.77 6.84 16.48
C ARG A 537 5.26 6.59 16.36
N GLY A 538 4.62 6.22 17.48
CA GLY A 538 3.17 6.02 17.54
C GLY A 538 2.39 7.25 17.13
N LEU A 539 2.71 8.41 17.72
CA LEU A 539 2.07 9.68 17.38
C LEU A 539 2.31 10.07 15.91
N ARG A 540 3.50 9.81 15.35
CA ARG A 540 3.79 10.09 13.95
C ARG A 540 2.90 9.26 13.02
N TYR A 541 2.68 7.99 13.32
CA TYR A 541 1.79 7.14 12.53
C TYR A 541 0.33 7.59 12.61
N LEU A 542 -0.18 7.89 13.80
CA LEU A 542 -1.55 8.38 13.96
C LEU A 542 -1.76 9.75 13.29
N ARG A 543 -0.78 10.65 13.33
CA ARG A 543 -0.83 11.92 12.59
C ARG A 543 -0.77 11.74 11.08
N ALA A 544 -0.01 10.75 10.59
CA ALA A 544 -0.03 10.42 9.16
C ALA A 544 -1.40 9.88 8.71
N SER A 545 -2.07 9.12 9.57
CA SER A 545 -3.45 8.67 9.36
C SER A 545 -4.45 9.85 9.39
N GLU A 546 -4.29 10.78 10.34
CA GLU A 546 -5.09 12.02 10.41
C GLU A 546 -4.99 12.84 9.11
N LEU A 547 -3.78 13.03 8.57
CA LEU A 547 -3.56 13.76 7.31
C LEU A 547 -4.28 13.10 6.11
N ARG A 548 -4.55 11.81 6.19
CA ARG A 548 -5.33 11.07 5.19
C ARG A 548 -6.83 11.09 5.48
N GLN A 549 -7.27 11.83 6.49
CA GLN A 549 -8.66 11.93 6.93
C GLN A 549 -9.27 10.56 7.30
N ASP A 550 -8.43 9.65 7.80
CA ASP A 550 -8.85 8.32 8.20
C ASP A 550 -9.64 8.36 9.51
N ILE A 551 -10.84 7.80 9.49
CA ILE A 551 -11.77 7.84 10.63
C ILE A 551 -11.27 7.05 11.84
N TYR A 552 -10.50 5.98 11.64
CA TYR A 552 -9.88 5.20 12.71
C TYR A 552 -8.67 5.93 13.30
N GLY A 553 -7.95 6.70 12.47
CA GLY A 553 -6.90 7.62 12.93
C GLY A 553 -7.45 8.68 13.86
N TYR A 554 -8.60 9.27 13.53
CA TYR A 554 -9.28 10.20 14.43
C TYR A 554 -9.73 9.54 15.73
N ASP A 555 -10.33 8.35 15.70
CA ASP A 555 -10.74 7.62 16.91
C ASP A 555 -9.55 7.31 17.83
N ASN A 556 -8.43 6.85 17.25
CA ASN A 556 -7.20 6.60 18.00
C ASN A 556 -6.59 7.87 18.61
N LEU A 557 -6.57 9.00 17.88
CA LEU A 557 -6.10 10.29 18.41
C LEU A 557 -7.02 10.83 19.51
N ALA A 558 -8.34 10.57 19.40
CA ALA A 558 -9.28 10.84 20.47
C ALA A 558 -8.95 10.02 21.72
N TYR A 559 -8.67 8.72 21.54
CA TYR A 559 -8.28 7.84 22.64
C TYR A 559 -6.95 8.25 23.28
N VAL A 560 -5.97 8.70 22.50
CA VAL A 560 -4.70 9.27 22.99
C VAL A 560 -4.98 10.50 23.85
N SER A 561 -5.81 11.43 23.38
CA SER A 561 -6.16 12.68 24.09
C SER A 561 -6.99 12.40 25.35
N LEU A 562 -7.92 11.43 25.28
CA LEU A 562 -8.77 11.04 26.42
C LEU A 562 -7.97 10.45 27.58
N ASN A 563 -6.94 9.65 27.28
CA ASN A 563 -6.19 8.89 28.27
C ASN A 563 -4.78 9.45 28.55
N GLY A 564 -4.34 10.47 27.83
CA GLY A 564 -3.00 11.05 28.01
C GLY A 564 -1.87 10.11 27.59
N LEU A 565 -2.08 9.27 26.55
CA LEU A 565 -1.09 8.29 26.13
C LEU A 565 0.15 8.93 25.49
N GLY A 566 1.29 8.26 25.62
CA GLY A 566 2.54 8.69 25.00
C GLY A 566 3.07 10.02 25.55
N GLY A 567 2.80 10.31 26.83
CA GLY A 567 3.24 11.54 27.50
C GLY A 567 2.41 12.79 27.14
N ASN A 568 1.30 12.63 26.40
CA ASN A 568 0.38 13.74 26.16
C ASN A 568 -0.46 14.04 27.42
N PRO A 569 -0.85 15.31 27.65
CA PRO A 569 -1.80 15.61 28.69
C PRO A 569 -3.19 15.08 28.35
N VAL A 570 -3.98 14.70 29.37
CA VAL A 570 -5.40 14.40 29.20
C VAL A 570 -6.12 15.67 28.77
N ASP A 571 -6.83 15.60 27.65
CA ASP A 571 -7.55 16.72 27.03
C ASP A 571 -8.91 16.25 26.49
N PHE A 572 -9.97 16.50 27.28
CA PHE A 572 -11.33 16.05 26.94
C PHE A 572 -11.93 16.83 25.77
N ASP A 573 -11.60 18.12 25.62
CA ASP A 573 -12.11 18.93 24.53
C ASP A 573 -11.53 18.46 23.18
N LYS A 574 -10.24 18.14 23.18
CA LYS A 574 -9.56 17.58 22.01
C LYS A 574 -10.03 16.16 21.69
N ALA A 575 -10.26 15.33 22.73
CA ALA A 575 -10.81 14.00 22.55
C ALA A 575 -12.22 14.05 21.94
N GLU A 576 -13.09 14.96 22.42
CA GLU A 576 -14.42 15.18 21.83
C GLU A 576 -14.33 15.58 20.37
N ALA A 577 -13.47 16.55 20.03
CA ALA A 577 -13.32 17.03 18.65
C ALA A 577 -12.93 15.89 17.69
N TYR A 578 -11.99 15.05 18.09
CA TYR A 578 -11.57 13.89 17.30
C TYR A 578 -12.64 12.79 17.22
N PHE A 579 -13.34 12.47 18.32
CA PHE A 579 -14.46 11.52 18.26
C PHE A 579 -15.61 12.04 17.40
N LEU A 580 -15.89 13.33 17.41
CA LEU A 580 -16.88 13.93 16.53
C LEU A 580 -16.47 13.83 15.07
N ALA A 581 -15.19 14.09 14.72
CA ALA A 581 -14.68 13.92 13.37
C ALA A 581 -14.79 12.46 12.91
N ALA A 582 -14.40 11.51 13.74
CA ALA A 582 -14.56 10.08 13.47
C ALA A 582 -16.05 9.71 13.29
N ALA A 583 -16.93 10.18 14.17
CA ALA A 583 -18.36 9.91 14.10
C ALA A 583 -19.00 10.52 12.85
N GLN A 584 -18.63 11.74 12.45
CA GLN A 584 -19.11 12.39 11.22
C GLN A 584 -18.66 11.62 9.97
N GLY A 585 -17.46 11.07 9.99
CA GLY A 585 -16.93 10.21 8.92
C GLY A 585 -17.54 8.80 8.87
N GLY A 586 -18.40 8.43 9.83
CA GLY A 586 -19.07 7.13 9.82
C GLY A 586 -18.47 6.08 10.75
N HIS A 587 -17.47 6.42 11.58
CA HIS A 587 -16.84 5.46 12.51
C HIS A 587 -17.90 4.78 13.41
N PRO A 588 -17.92 3.44 13.53
CA PRO A 588 -19.02 2.74 14.19
C PRO A 588 -19.04 2.96 15.72
N THR A 589 -17.89 2.99 16.39
CA THR A 589 -17.79 3.03 17.86
C THR A 589 -17.52 4.42 18.44
N ALA A 590 -17.06 5.39 17.64
CA ALA A 590 -16.81 6.75 18.10
C ALA A 590 -18.03 7.41 18.75
N PRO A 591 -19.28 7.23 18.25
CA PRO A 591 -20.47 7.73 18.92
C PRO A 591 -20.62 7.16 20.33
N ALA A 592 -20.39 5.87 20.55
CA ALA A 592 -20.44 5.27 21.88
C ALA A 592 -19.35 5.81 22.82
N SER A 593 -18.21 6.23 22.29
CA SER A 593 -17.15 6.89 23.06
C SER A 593 -17.60 8.26 23.55
N ILE A 594 -18.27 9.06 22.71
CA ILE A 594 -18.88 10.33 23.11
C ILE A 594 -19.93 10.11 24.20
N ALA A 595 -20.82 9.11 24.02
CA ALA A 595 -21.82 8.75 25.04
C ALA A 595 -21.17 8.46 26.41
N ARG A 596 -20.09 7.67 26.42
CA ARG A 596 -19.34 7.37 27.65
C ARG A 596 -18.72 8.61 28.29
N MET A 597 -18.18 9.53 27.49
CA MET A 597 -17.64 10.79 28.00
C MET A 597 -18.72 11.66 28.66
N ILE A 598 -19.93 11.73 28.05
CA ILE A 598 -21.08 12.42 28.65
C ILE A 598 -21.46 11.80 30.00
N LEU A 599 -21.60 10.47 30.06
CA LEU A 599 -22.00 9.75 31.27
C LEU A 599 -20.96 9.84 32.40
N ARG A 600 -19.68 10.04 32.07
CA ARG A 600 -18.59 10.24 33.03
C ARG A 600 -18.37 11.71 33.40
N ASP A 601 -19.28 12.61 33.00
CA ASP A 601 -19.20 14.06 33.23
C ASP A 601 -17.88 14.70 32.73
N GLN A 602 -17.25 14.07 31.71
CA GLN A 602 -16.04 14.57 31.05
C GLN A 602 -16.36 15.69 30.06
N LEU A 603 -17.59 15.75 29.53
CA LEU A 603 -18.08 16.81 28.65
C LEU A 603 -19.02 17.73 29.40
N LYS A 604 -18.56 18.94 29.69
CA LYS A 604 -19.30 19.92 30.47
C LYS A 604 -20.57 20.39 29.77
N GLY A 605 -21.68 20.43 30.48
CA GLY A 605 -22.94 21.00 30.00
C GLY A 605 -23.76 20.11 29.08
N ARG A 606 -23.31 18.89 28.79
CA ARG A 606 -24.07 17.90 28.01
C ARG A 606 -25.05 17.14 28.90
N PRO A 607 -26.35 17.07 28.56
CA PRO A 607 -27.31 16.29 29.33
C PRO A 607 -27.10 14.80 29.14
N ARG A 608 -27.27 14.00 30.19
CA ARG A 608 -27.14 12.52 30.13
C ARG A 608 -28.11 11.88 29.15
N THR A 609 -29.24 12.49 28.88
CA THR A 609 -30.20 12.03 27.86
C THR A 609 -29.62 12.03 26.44
N GLU A 610 -28.62 12.88 26.16
CA GLU A 610 -27.93 12.92 24.86
C GLU A 610 -27.09 11.66 24.63
N ALA A 611 -26.57 11.04 25.68
CA ALA A 611 -25.80 9.80 25.58
C ALA A 611 -26.57 8.65 24.90
N LEU A 612 -27.91 8.59 25.10
CA LEU A 612 -28.73 7.58 24.44
C LEU A 612 -28.74 7.77 22.92
N ALA A 613 -28.85 8.99 22.42
CA ALA A 613 -28.84 9.25 20.98
C ALA A 613 -27.48 8.83 20.34
N TRP A 614 -26.37 9.08 21.03
CA TRP A 614 -25.06 8.62 20.58
C TRP A 614 -24.92 7.10 20.60
N TYR A 615 -25.46 6.41 21.62
CA TYR A 615 -25.52 4.96 21.65
C TYR A 615 -26.41 4.39 20.55
N ASP A 616 -27.56 5.03 20.24
CA ASP A 616 -28.43 4.64 19.15
C ASP A 616 -27.71 4.78 17.81
N THR A 617 -27.00 5.89 17.58
CA THR A 617 -26.17 6.07 16.36
C THR A 617 -25.11 4.99 16.24
N SER A 618 -24.45 4.59 17.33
CA SER A 618 -23.45 3.53 17.34
C SER A 618 -24.08 2.16 17.02
N LEU A 619 -25.25 1.87 17.61
CA LEU A 619 -26.00 0.65 17.33
C LEU A 619 -26.42 0.57 15.86
N GLU A 620 -26.96 1.64 15.28
CA GLU A 620 -27.36 1.71 13.87
C GLU A 620 -26.20 1.42 12.91
N ARG A 621 -24.97 1.72 13.35
CA ARG A 621 -23.72 1.43 12.63
C ARG A 621 -23.17 0.02 12.90
N GLY A 622 -23.89 -0.82 13.65
CA GLY A 622 -23.52 -2.19 13.93
C GLY A 622 -22.62 -2.40 15.15
N ASP A 623 -22.46 -1.38 16.01
CA ASP A 623 -21.76 -1.55 17.27
C ASP A 623 -22.70 -2.13 18.33
N ALA A 624 -22.47 -3.39 18.71
CA ALA A 624 -23.26 -4.05 19.74
C ALA A 624 -23.14 -3.38 21.12
N TRP A 625 -22.00 -2.74 21.43
CA TRP A 625 -21.84 -1.96 22.67
C TRP A 625 -22.79 -0.76 22.72
N GLY A 626 -23.08 -0.12 21.58
CA GLY A 626 -24.07 0.94 21.51
C GLY A 626 -25.43 0.48 22.00
N GLY A 627 -25.91 -0.66 21.51
CA GLY A 627 -27.19 -1.22 21.91
C GLY A 627 -27.22 -1.72 23.35
N ALA A 628 -26.22 -2.48 23.79
CA ALA A 628 -26.13 -3.03 25.15
C ALA A 628 -26.02 -1.91 26.21
N ASN A 629 -25.18 -0.89 25.97
CA ASN A 629 -25.03 0.24 26.88
C ASN A 629 -26.24 1.18 26.84
N GLY A 630 -26.84 1.40 25.67
CA GLY A 630 -28.09 2.15 25.54
C GLY A 630 -29.24 1.51 26.33
N ALA A 631 -29.37 0.18 26.26
CA ALA A 631 -30.31 -0.57 27.07
C ALA A 631 -29.98 -0.46 28.56
N TYR A 632 -28.71 -0.56 28.94
CA TYR A 632 -28.27 -0.46 30.34
C TYR A 632 -28.69 0.87 30.98
N ILE A 633 -28.40 2.02 30.33
CA ILE A 633 -28.71 3.34 30.92
C ILE A 633 -30.22 3.61 31.04
N ILE A 634 -31.04 2.97 30.20
CA ILE A 634 -32.50 3.01 30.31
C ILE A 634 -32.95 2.19 31.53
N LEU A 635 -32.46 0.93 31.68
CA LEU A 635 -32.81 0.04 32.78
C LEU A 635 -32.35 0.59 34.13
N ASP A 636 -31.21 1.31 34.14
CA ASP A 636 -30.68 2.01 35.31
C ASP A 636 -31.42 3.35 35.63
N GLY A 637 -32.47 3.69 34.86
CA GLY A 637 -33.28 4.87 35.08
C GLY A 637 -32.62 6.21 34.75
N GLN A 638 -31.50 6.21 34.03
CA GLN A 638 -30.76 7.43 33.68
C GLN A 638 -31.42 8.24 32.54
N VAL A 639 -32.42 7.67 31.85
CA VAL A 639 -33.09 8.28 30.70
C VAL A 639 -34.58 8.49 31.00
N PRO A 640 -34.99 9.67 31.45
CA PRO A 640 -36.42 9.96 31.71
C PRO A 640 -37.31 9.73 30.48
N GLY A 641 -38.46 9.13 30.69
CA GLY A 641 -39.46 8.88 29.64
C GLY A 641 -39.19 7.61 28.79
N LYS A 642 -38.10 6.90 29.04
CA LYS A 642 -37.80 5.59 28.46
C LYS A 642 -38.01 4.50 29.49
N GLY A 643 -38.48 3.32 29.02
CA GLY A 643 -38.78 2.19 29.89
C GLY A 643 -38.19 0.87 29.43
N PRO A 644 -38.49 -0.24 30.17
CA PRO A 644 -37.90 -1.55 29.88
C PRO A 644 -38.17 -2.04 28.45
N ALA A 645 -39.28 -1.67 27.81
CA ALA A 645 -39.56 -2.00 26.44
C ALA A 645 -38.60 -1.31 25.43
N ASP A 646 -38.26 -0.03 25.70
CA ASP A 646 -37.26 0.70 24.91
C ASP A 646 -35.85 0.07 25.04
N ALA A 647 -35.53 -0.40 26.24
CA ALA A 647 -34.27 -1.13 26.46
C ALA A 647 -34.26 -2.48 25.76
N ALA A 648 -35.35 -3.24 25.83
CA ALA A 648 -35.50 -4.54 25.16
C ALA A 648 -35.30 -4.45 23.64
N LEU A 649 -35.81 -3.40 23.01
CA LEU A 649 -35.67 -3.17 21.56
C LEU A 649 -34.18 -3.02 21.18
N ARG A 650 -33.42 -2.24 21.91
CA ARG A 650 -31.97 -2.04 21.68
C ARG A 650 -31.16 -3.29 21.97
N ALA A 651 -31.45 -3.96 23.06
CA ALA A 651 -30.80 -5.21 23.44
C ALA A 651 -31.08 -6.31 22.37
N ALA A 652 -32.28 -6.41 21.83
CA ALA A 652 -32.59 -7.38 20.78
C ALA A 652 -31.79 -7.15 19.48
N LYS A 653 -31.63 -5.89 19.08
CA LYS A 653 -30.79 -5.54 17.93
C LYS A 653 -29.31 -5.87 18.20
N ALA A 654 -28.78 -5.49 19.39
CA ALA A 654 -27.39 -5.76 19.77
C ALA A 654 -27.07 -7.25 19.93
N ALA A 655 -28.00 -8.04 20.44
CA ALA A 655 -27.84 -9.48 20.63
C ALA A 655 -27.63 -10.29 19.33
N LEU A 656 -27.92 -9.68 18.18
CA LEU A 656 -27.74 -10.28 16.87
C LEU A 656 -26.47 -9.83 16.14
N LEU A 657 -25.70 -8.93 16.72
CA LEU A 657 -24.44 -8.44 16.15
C LEU A 657 -23.27 -9.39 16.51
N PRO A 658 -22.20 -9.41 15.67
CA PRO A 658 -21.17 -10.45 15.76
C PRO A 658 -20.22 -10.36 16.96
N ASN A 659 -20.23 -9.27 17.73
CA ASN A 659 -19.36 -9.14 18.89
C ASN A 659 -19.95 -9.93 20.07
N GLU A 660 -19.28 -11.01 20.49
CA GLU A 660 -19.79 -11.99 21.47
C GLU A 660 -20.05 -11.36 22.87
N GLU A 661 -19.17 -10.49 23.36
CA GLU A 661 -19.28 -9.93 24.71
C GLU A 661 -20.49 -9.00 24.88
N PRO A 662 -20.66 -7.93 24.08
CA PRO A 662 -21.84 -7.08 24.19
C PRO A 662 -23.14 -7.77 23.76
N ALA A 663 -23.07 -8.72 22.81
CA ALA A 663 -24.24 -9.53 22.44
C ALA A 663 -24.70 -10.42 23.60
N ALA A 664 -23.78 -11.05 24.35
CA ALA A 664 -24.10 -11.80 25.56
C ALA A 664 -24.67 -10.91 26.67
N GLN A 665 -24.13 -9.70 26.86
CA GLN A 665 -24.67 -8.72 27.79
C GLN A 665 -26.11 -8.31 27.39
N ALA A 666 -26.34 -8.01 26.13
CA ALA A 666 -27.67 -7.68 25.59
C ALA A 666 -28.65 -8.86 25.77
N GLN A 667 -28.20 -10.09 25.55
CA GLN A 667 -28.99 -11.29 25.79
C GLN A 667 -29.38 -11.44 27.27
N SER A 668 -28.44 -11.20 28.21
CA SER A 668 -28.71 -11.21 29.65
C SER A 668 -29.73 -10.12 30.05
N GLN A 669 -29.68 -8.96 29.44
CA GLN A 669 -30.64 -7.90 29.66
C GLN A 669 -32.05 -8.33 29.23
N LEU A 670 -32.20 -8.97 28.05
CA LEU A 670 -33.46 -9.51 27.58
C LEU A 670 -34.03 -10.57 28.53
N ASP A 671 -33.17 -11.43 29.10
CA ASP A 671 -33.56 -12.49 30.04
C ASP A 671 -34.05 -11.93 31.38
N SER A 672 -33.68 -10.71 31.73
CA SER A 672 -34.12 -10.05 32.97
C SER A 672 -35.49 -9.37 32.86
N LEU A 673 -36.05 -9.23 31.65
CA LEU A 673 -37.25 -8.44 31.40
C LEU A 673 -38.55 -9.26 31.51
N SER A 674 -39.64 -8.57 31.85
CA SER A 674 -40.93 -9.22 31.94
C SER A 674 -41.50 -9.51 30.54
N ARG A 675 -42.39 -10.51 30.47
CA ARG A 675 -43.13 -10.83 29.26
C ARG A 675 -43.81 -9.61 28.63
N GLY A 676 -44.45 -8.79 29.46
CA GLY A 676 -45.19 -7.60 28.99
C GLY A 676 -44.26 -6.54 28.40
N ASP A 677 -43.00 -6.40 28.91
CA ASP A 677 -42.01 -5.49 28.36
C ASP A 677 -41.47 -5.99 27.02
N LEU A 678 -41.24 -7.30 26.88
CA LEU A 678 -40.83 -7.93 25.61
C LEU A 678 -41.93 -7.84 24.54
N ASP A 679 -43.19 -8.04 24.91
CA ASP A 679 -44.36 -7.92 24.01
C ASP A 679 -44.55 -6.46 23.55
N ARG A 680 -44.39 -5.46 24.44
CA ARG A 680 -44.36 -4.03 24.05
C ARG A 680 -43.18 -3.72 23.13
N ALA A 681 -41.99 -4.24 23.41
CA ALA A 681 -40.84 -4.04 22.59
C ALA A 681 -41.04 -4.61 21.17
N LEU A 682 -41.69 -5.77 21.05
CA LEU A 682 -42.09 -6.33 19.76
C LEU A 682 -43.00 -5.37 18.97
N GLN A 683 -44.02 -4.82 19.65
CA GLN A 683 -44.94 -3.88 19.01
C GLN A 683 -44.23 -2.59 18.56
N LEU A 684 -43.29 -2.07 19.39
CA LEU A 684 -42.40 -0.96 18.99
C LEU A 684 -41.53 -1.30 17.79
N ALA A 685 -40.95 -2.50 17.77
CA ALA A 685 -40.12 -2.97 16.65
C ALA A 685 -40.91 -3.08 15.35
N LEU A 686 -42.14 -3.60 15.40
CA LEU A 686 -43.03 -3.69 14.25
C LEU A 686 -43.39 -2.32 13.69
N ASN A 687 -43.71 -1.35 14.57
CA ASN A 687 -43.99 0.03 14.15
C ASN A 687 -42.76 0.71 13.52
N GLU A 688 -41.55 0.44 14.04
CA GLU A 688 -40.29 0.91 13.43
C GLU A 688 -40.07 0.31 12.04
N LEU A 689 -40.51 -0.93 11.81
CA LEU A 689 -40.45 -1.63 10.52
C LEU A 689 -41.55 -1.21 9.54
N GLY A 690 -42.43 -0.31 9.94
CA GLY A 690 -43.50 0.26 9.09
C GLY A 690 -44.85 -0.43 9.21
N GLU A 691 -45.03 -1.35 10.16
CA GLU A 691 -46.33 -1.92 10.50
C GLU A 691 -47.09 -0.99 11.46
N ASP A 692 -48.42 -1.06 11.44
CA ASP A 692 -49.27 -0.25 12.33
C ASP A 692 -49.91 -1.14 13.39
N VAL A 693 -49.23 -1.29 14.53
CA VAL A 693 -49.69 -2.11 15.65
C VAL A 693 -49.83 -1.27 16.93
N THR A 694 -50.88 -1.51 17.70
CA THR A 694 -51.08 -0.85 18.99
C THR A 694 -50.06 -1.34 20.01
N VAL A 695 -49.40 -0.39 20.73
CA VAL A 695 -48.40 -0.72 21.76
C VAL A 695 -49.07 -0.84 23.11
N ASP A 696 -49.70 -1.98 23.40
CA ASP A 696 -50.42 -2.25 24.64
C ASP A 696 -49.77 -3.39 25.50
N GLY A 697 -48.78 -4.08 24.95
CA GLY A 697 -48.13 -5.22 25.61
C GLY A 697 -48.93 -6.50 25.53
N GLN A 698 -49.93 -6.59 24.64
CA GLN A 698 -50.71 -7.80 24.40
C GLN A 698 -50.52 -8.25 22.95
N VAL A 699 -49.85 -9.37 22.77
CA VAL A 699 -49.63 -9.95 21.44
C VAL A 699 -50.84 -10.77 21.02
N GLY A 700 -51.70 -10.14 20.21
CA GLY A 700 -52.89 -10.76 19.62
C GLY A 700 -52.63 -11.18 18.15
N PRO A 701 -53.72 -11.69 17.47
CA PRO A 701 -53.62 -12.13 16.08
C PRO A 701 -53.08 -11.06 15.12
N ALA A 702 -53.44 -9.78 15.31
CA ALA A 702 -52.99 -8.67 14.47
C ALA A 702 -51.45 -8.50 14.54
N THR A 703 -50.90 -8.49 15.78
CA THR A 703 -49.42 -8.35 16.00
C THR A 703 -48.69 -9.56 15.40
N LEU A 704 -49.21 -10.79 15.51
CA LEU A 704 -48.62 -12.00 14.91
C LEU A 704 -48.64 -11.95 13.39
N THR A 705 -49.78 -11.54 12.80
CA THR A 705 -49.89 -11.38 11.34
C THR A 705 -48.94 -10.32 10.80
N ALA A 706 -48.77 -9.18 11.50
CA ALA A 706 -47.79 -8.17 11.13
C ALA A 706 -46.35 -8.72 11.14
N LEU A 707 -45.98 -9.48 12.18
CA LEU A 707 -44.66 -10.13 12.28
C LEU A 707 -44.43 -11.15 11.15
N GLU A 708 -45.44 -11.97 10.82
CA GLU A 708 -45.35 -12.94 9.73
C GLU A 708 -45.21 -12.25 8.37
N ASN A 709 -45.99 -11.21 8.10
CA ASN A 709 -45.98 -10.47 6.85
C ASN A 709 -44.61 -9.80 6.63
N ILE A 710 -44.10 -9.09 7.63
CA ILE A 710 -42.82 -8.41 7.50
C ILE A 710 -41.63 -9.39 7.39
N SER A 711 -41.73 -10.53 8.10
CA SER A 711 -40.73 -11.60 7.98
C SER A 711 -40.71 -12.21 6.57
N ALA A 712 -41.91 -12.47 5.99
CA ALA A 712 -42.01 -12.97 4.62
C ALA A 712 -41.50 -11.95 3.59
N LYS A 713 -41.84 -10.66 3.76
CA LYS A 713 -41.39 -9.58 2.87
C LYS A 713 -39.88 -9.49 2.76
N PHE A 714 -39.14 -9.73 3.85
CA PHE A 714 -37.67 -9.70 3.88
C PHE A 714 -37.00 -11.07 3.84
N GLY A 715 -37.79 -12.15 3.59
CA GLY A 715 -37.26 -13.51 3.46
C GLY A 715 -36.64 -14.08 4.74
N VAL A 716 -37.01 -13.56 5.92
CA VAL A 716 -36.51 -14.03 7.21
C VAL A 716 -37.40 -15.20 7.70
N PRO A 717 -36.85 -16.40 7.88
CA PRO A 717 -37.67 -17.56 8.32
C PRO A 717 -38.16 -17.38 9.75
N VAL A 718 -39.43 -17.69 9.98
CA VAL A 718 -40.05 -17.63 11.32
C VAL A 718 -39.67 -18.90 12.11
N PRO A 719 -38.89 -18.76 13.22
CA PRO A 719 -38.52 -19.90 14.01
C PRO A 719 -39.72 -20.46 14.79
N TYR A 720 -39.74 -21.76 15.02
CA TYR A 720 -40.83 -22.44 15.78
C TYR A 720 -41.06 -21.82 17.17
N ALA A 721 -39.97 -21.41 17.86
CA ALA A 721 -40.02 -20.76 19.15
C ALA A 721 -40.82 -19.44 19.15
N ALA A 722 -40.88 -18.71 18.02
CA ALA A 722 -41.65 -17.47 17.92
C ALA A 722 -43.17 -17.67 18.08
N ALA A 723 -43.67 -18.88 17.96
CA ALA A 723 -45.08 -19.16 18.22
C ALA A 723 -45.49 -18.89 19.67
N SER A 724 -44.62 -19.10 20.66
CA SER A 724 -44.96 -19.03 22.08
C SER A 724 -44.01 -18.17 22.94
N ASP A 725 -42.76 -17.94 22.51
CA ASP A 725 -41.75 -17.24 23.26
C ASP A 725 -41.68 -15.73 22.86
N PRO A 726 -41.98 -14.80 23.76
CA PRO A 726 -41.89 -13.36 23.51
C PRO A 726 -40.50 -12.89 23.07
N LYS A 727 -39.46 -13.44 23.67
CA LYS A 727 -38.08 -13.12 23.33
C LYS A 727 -37.74 -13.56 21.91
N ALA A 728 -38.14 -14.77 21.51
CA ALA A 728 -37.93 -15.27 20.16
C ALA A 728 -38.66 -14.41 19.11
N ARG A 729 -39.86 -13.88 19.43
CA ARG A 729 -40.59 -12.94 18.55
C ARG A 729 -39.83 -11.63 18.38
N LEU A 730 -39.37 -11.04 19.48
CA LEU A 730 -38.61 -9.79 19.45
C LEU A 730 -37.29 -9.94 18.70
N LEU A 731 -36.57 -11.04 18.89
CA LEU A 731 -35.34 -11.35 18.12
C LEU A 731 -35.64 -11.57 16.62
N LEU A 732 -36.79 -12.14 16.28
CA LEU A 732 -37.23 -12.24 14.88
C LEU A 732 -37.45 -10.85 14.27
N ALA A 733 -38.16 -9.95 14.95
CA ALA A 733 -38.34 -8.57 14.49
C ALA A 733 -36.98 -7.85 14.35
N ALA A 734 -36.03 -8.03 15.28
CA ALA A 734 -34.70 -7.49 15.18
C ALA A 734 -33.88 -8.06 14.00
N ARG A 735 -34.10 -9.35 13.63
CA ARG A 735 -33.51 -9.93 12.41
C ARG A 735 -34.07 -9.28 11.15
N VAL A 736 -35.40 -9.03 11.11
CA VAL A 736 -36.02 -8.30 10.00
C VAL A 736 -35.46 -6.88 9.92
N TYR A 737 -35.26 -6.21 11.06
CA TYR A 737 -34.62 -4.89 11.09
C TYR A 737 -33.25 -4.92 10.42
N TRP A 738 -32.38 -5.86 10.76
CA TRP A 738 -31.06 -5.97 10.16
C TRP A 738 -31.07 -6.46 8.70
N ALA A 739 -32.11 -7.18 8.27
CA ALA A 739 -32.32 -7.51 6.86
C ALA A 739 -32.73 -6.28 6.03
N GLN A 740 -33.51 -5.36 6.62
CA GLN A 740 -33.89 -4.10 6.00
C GLN A 740 -32.76 -3.04 6.07
N ASN A 741 -31.98 -3.06 7.14
CA ASN A 741 -30.90 -2.10 7.41
C ASN A 741 -29.57 -2.89 7.56
N PRO A 742 -29.02 -3.42 6.48
CA PRO A 742 -27.79 -4.20 6.56
C PRO A 742 -26.67 -3.34 7.12
N VAL A 743 -26.01 -3.83 8.17
CA VAL A 743 -24.82 -3.19 8.70
C VAL A 743 -23.75 -3.24 7.60
N ARG A 744 -23.29 -2.09 7.20
CA ARG A 744 -22.10 -1.96 6.39
C ARG A 744 -20.90 -2.26 7.30
N PHE A 745 -20.61 -3.55 7.52
CA PHE A 745 -19.36 -3.90 8.17
C PHE A 745 -18.23 -3.36 7.29
N ASP A 746 -17.29 -2.67 7.92
CA ASP A 746 -16.09 -2.23 7.22
C ASP A 746 -15.51 -3.41 6.46
N LEU A 747 -15.35 -3.19 5.17
CA LEU A 747 -14.84 -4.18 4.21
C LEU A 747 -13.33 -4.38 4.37
N PHE A 748 -12.75 -3.86 5.48
CA PHE A 748 -11.32 -3.69 5.65
C PHE A 748 -10.83 -4.17 7.01
#